data_b558559bcb3e30256fc4f4fc4f63760f
#
_entry.id   b558559bcb3e30256fc4f4fc4f63760f
#
_cell.length_a   1.000
_cell.length_b   1.000
_cell.length_c   1.000
_cell.angle_alpha   90.00
_cell.angle_beta   90.00
_cell.angle_gamma   90.00
#
_symmetry.space_group_name_H-M   'P 1'
#
loop_
_entity.id
_entity.type
_entity.pdbx_description
1 polymer ?
#
loop_
_entity_poly.entity_id
_entity_poly.type
_entity_poly.pdbx_seq_one_letter_code
_entity_poly.pdbx_strand_id
1 'polypeptide(L)'
;MKRIFNIGAICLTMAVAATMSSCSDEFIQDKKNYSNVSSEIYNYYSGANGRLNECYRITLPNIQAGASQMWQYNSLGMADNHSQSTEEYRNFSTFVDPQVTLNTVTGTSGAPGYFGSSWSRIREINETIEGIQGSTLSDSEKDELLGQAFFLRTWCYYLLFRYYGSIPLVTEVQNPVPESFTPRSNAQECYDFLCSELDKSAEMLKKRTVESSWSANDWGRVTTGTCLALKHRIMILWASPLFNRDNDQSRWTNAYNTIKQEIGTINACGYGLANENAPGVNGSGWAKMFLGIVNNPEAVFVSCYNKNTPDLTPDYQRNNLWEQQIRPANTLGNNGKTPTDMIVDLFPMKDGKRPATYDSYTKVEASAIAYDAEHPFMNRDPRFYRTFAFPGEYWRFNGDPNTSTSANPYTGDKYILWNYVWYNDPANFDNVMSSDHFGADNLLTSVHGMYIRKFSDDLDVNATPNYNFNTAGKNVGFRECMTSTMEIRYAEVLLNLAEAACGANQMGEAVDLLKRIRARAGYTADNNYGLPANLTGDQAACMAAILYERQIEFAYEGKRFEDMRRWLLFDGGVGLAGAGAKALTGWGGNTCTYLGFKPFVGQRRDEFVFRLQNKYNYTDGQSGRTWPFTAGDNTEKKDETNPDPILKSNMGGLTRATRDAYAVDLSETIVNKPLDEQLENLKTFYDTYLVRKKIKGDAYDSNNTPLTMSWNARYYFWGFTQGEQINNPNLPQVVGWEDYYKSGSNGTYDPLTAEPAGTTTE
;
A
#
# COMPACT_ATOMS: atom_id res chain seq x y z
N MET A 1 9.52 -36.96 -69.97
CA MET A 1 8.96 -36.19 -68.82
C MET A 1 9.56 -36.61 -67.42
N LYS A 2 9.95 -37.86 -67.14
CA LYS A 2 10.51 -38.24 -65.85
C LYS A 2 11.96 -37.72 -65.54
N ARG A 3 12.76 -37.36 -66.54
CA ARG A 3 14.12 -36.83 -66.34
C ARG A 3 14.15 -35.32 -66.06
N ILE A 4 13.14 -34.56 -66.42
CA ILE A 4 13.06 -33.11 -66.16
C ILE A 4 12.62 -32.86 -64.70
N PHE A 5 11.79 -33.76 -64.14
CA PHE A 5 11.31 -33.64 -62.75
C PHE A 5 12.43 -33.88 -61.71
N ASN A 6 13.42 -34.75 -62.01
CA ASN A 6 14.51 -35.01 -61.09
C ASN A 6 15.57 -33.89 -61.06
N ILE A 7 15.76 -33.14 -62.12
CA ILE A 7 16.67 -32.00 -62.14
C ILE A 7 16.06 -30.81 -61.40
N GLY A 8 14.76 -30.60 -61.51
CA GLY A 8 14.06 -29.55 -60.76
C GLY A 8 14.03 -29.78 -59.23
N ALA A 9 13.87 -31.04 -58.81
CA ALA A 9 13.90 -31.42 -57.38
C ALA A 9 15.30 -31.27 -56.77
N ILE A 10 16.37 -31.60 -57.53
CA ILE A 10 17.74 -31.43 -57.05
C ILE A 10 18.16 -29.97 -57.01
N CYS A 11 17.71 -29.14 -57.95
CA CYS A 11 17.95 -27.69 -57.88
C CYS A 11 17.15 -27.02 -56.75
N LEU A 12 15.94 -27.48 -56.41
CA LEU A 12 15.16 -26.98 -55.33
C LEU A 12 15.74 -27.36 -53.95
N THR A 13 16.26 -28.58 -53.82
CA THR A 13 16.95 -29.03 -52.59
C THR A 13 18.28 -28.33 -52.41
N MET A 14 19.07 -28.06 -53.45
CA MET A 14 20.27 -27.24 -53.35
C MET A 14 19.99 -25.78 -53.04
N ALA A 15 18.93 -25.21 -53.56
CA ALA A 15 18.54 -23.84 -53.23
C ALA A 15 18.06 -23.69 -51.75
N VAL A 16 17.33 -24.68 -51.19
CA VAL A 16 16.93 -24.70 -49.77
C VAL A 16 18.13 -24.99 -48.88
N ALA A 17 19.12 -25.82 -49.29
CA ALA A 17 20.34 -26.03 -48.51
C ALA A 17 21.27 -24.79 -48.53
N ALA A 18 21.30 -24.01 -49.64
CA ALA A 18 22.08 -22.80 -49.75
C ALA A 18 21.48 -21.63 -48.93
N THR A 19 20.15 -21.63 -48.71
CA THR A 19 19.47 -20.62 -47.83
C THR A 19 19.56 -20.95 -46.35
N MET A 20 19.87 -22.20 -45.98
CA MET A 20 20.09 -22.60 -44.58
C MET A 20 21.53 -22.45 -44.11
N SER A 21 22.49 -22.30 -45.02
CA SER A 21 23.90 -22.09 -44.65
C SER A 21 24.35 -20.64 -44.60
N SER A 22 23.41 -19.69 -44.89
CA SER A 22 23.71 -18.24 -44.90
C SER A 22 23.32 -17.52 -43.59
N CYS A 23 22.95 -18.26 -42.56
CA CYS A 23 22.52 -17.65 -41.29
C CYS A 23 23.45 -17.89 -40.09
N SER A 24 24.76 -18.10 -40.29
CA SER A 24 25.53 -18.51 -39.13
C SER A 24 26.57 -17.52 -38.65
N ASP A 25 27.35 -16.91 -39.49
CA ASP A 25 28.52 -16.18 -38.94
C ASP A 25 28.36 -14.64 -38.99
N GLU A 26 27.79 -14.07 -40.00
CA GLU A 26 27.58 -12.62 -40.07
C GLU A 26 26.49 -12.16 -39.06
N PHE A 27 25.39 -12.93 -38.93
CA PHE A 27 24.33 -12.60 -37.96
C PHE A 27 24.82 -12.76 -36.50
N ILE A 28 25.73 -13.69 -36.22
CA ILE A 28 26.34 -13.83 -34.89
C ILE A 28 27.43 -12.77 -34.70
N GLN A 29 28.14 -12.37 -35.72
CA GLN A 29 29.09 -11.26 -35.66
C GLN A 29 28.39 -9.91 -35.58
N ASP A 30 27.26 -9.70 -36.27
CA ASP A 30 26.43 -8.52 -36.08
C ASP A 30 25.86 -8.44 -34.65
N LYS A 31 25.40 -9.55 -34.07
CA LYS A 31 25.02 -9.57 -32.64
C LYS A 31 26.20 -9.27 -31.69
N LYS A 32 27.42 -9.73 -32.02
CA LYS A 32 28.64 -9.35 -31.28
C LYS A 32 28.93 -7.84 -31.45
N ASN A 33 28.72 -7.29 -32.62
CA ASN A 33 28.86 -5.85 -32.84
C ASN A 33 27.80 -5.03 -32.10
N TYR A 34 26.55 -5.52 -32.02
CA TYR A 34 25.51 -4.89 -31.20
C TYR A 34 25.84 -4.97 -29.70
N SER A 35 26.46 -6.04 -29.21
CA SER A 35 26.93 -6.13 -27.84
C SER A 35 28.10 -5.20 -27.55
N ASN A 36 28.99 -4.98 -28.51
CA ASN A 36 30.11 -4.03 -28.37
C ASN A 36 29.61 -2.56 -28.43
N VAL A 37 28.63 -2.26 -29.28
CA VAL A 37 27.97 -0.93 -29.26
C VAL A 37 27.24 -0.70 -27.95
N SER A 38 26.66 -1.73 -27.34
CA SER A 38 26.01 -1.60 -26.04
C SER A 38 26.97 -1.35 -24.89
N SER A 39 28.22 -1.84 -24.95
CA SER A 39 29.23 -1.56 -23.93
C SER A 39 29.83 -0.17 -24.04
N GLU A 40 29.94 0.39 -25.24
CA GLU A 40 30.44 1.76 -25.45
C GLU A 40 29.50 2.84 -24.91
N ILE A 41 28.20 2.55 -24.77
CA ILE A 41 27.22 3.49 -24.25
C ILE A 41 27.57 3.95 -22.83
N TYR A 42 28.21 3.09 -22.05
CA TYR A 42 28.61 3.40 -20.67
C TYR A 42 29.80 4.36 -20.58
N ASN A 43 30.54 4.58 -21.67
CA ASN A 43 31.64 5.55 -21.71
C ASN A 43 31.14 7.01 -21.78
N TYR A 44 29.84 7.20 -21.96
CA TYR A 44 29.19 8.51 -21.96
C TYR A 44 28.24 8.61 -20.78
N TYR A 45 28.35 9.65 -19.98
CA TYR A 45 27.46 9.88 -18.82
C TYR A 45 25.96 9.78 -19.19
N SER A 46 25.56 10.41 -20.30
CA SER A 46 24.16 10.37 -20.75
C SER A 46 23.67 8.96 -21.09
N GLY A 47 24.55 8.14 -21.67
CA GLY A 47 24.25 6.75 -21.98
C GLY A 47 24.13 5.88 -20.73
N ALA A 48 25.10 5.96 -19.82
CA ALA A 48 25.09 5.25 -18.54
C ALA A 48 23.90 5.69 -17.67
N ASN A 49 23.59 6.98 -17.61
CA ASN A 49 22.42 7.53 -16.92
C ASN A 49 21.10 7.08 -17.57
N GLY A 50 21.06 6.92 -18.90
CA GLY A 50 19.90 6.37 -19.61
C GLY A 50 19.61 4.91 -19.18
N ARG A 51 20.65 4.08 -19.04
CA ARG A 51 20.52 2.70 -18.50
C ARG A 51 20.10 2.68 -17.04
N LEU A 52 20.64 3.58 -16.23
CA LEU A 52 20.22 3.73 -14.83
C LEU A 52 18.74 4.18 -14.72
N ASN A 53 18.26 5.07 -15.60
CA ASN A 53 16.85 5.44 -15.65
C ASN A 53 15.94 4.25 -15.95
N GLU A 54 16.39 3.32 -16.80
CA GLU A 54 15.67 2.08 -17.04
C GLU A 54 15.63 1.21 -15.77
N CYS A 55 16.72 1.14 -15.00
CA CYS A 55 16.72 0.46 -13.70
C CYS A 55 15.68 1.08 -12.73
N TYR A 56 15.57 2.40 -12.68
CA TYR A 56 14.50 3.07 -11.93
C TYR A 56 13.12 2.66 -12.44
N ARG A 57 12.90 2.69 -13.75
CA ARG A 57 11.61 2.38 -14.38
C ARG A 57 11.12 0.98 -14.01
N ILE A 58 12.01 -0.01 -14.00
CA ILE A 58 11.64 -1.41 -13.73
C ILE A 58 11.54 -1.74 -12.25
N THR A 59 12.07 -0.91 -11.34
CA THR A 59 12.14 -1.23 -9.91
C THR A 59 11.20 -0.41 -9.04
N LEU A 60 10.87 0.83 -9.45
CA LEU A 60 10.01 1.69 -8.64
C LEU A 60 8.57 1.17 -8.57
N PRO A 61 7.91 1.35 -7.42
CA PRO A 61 6.49 1.05 -7.28
C PRO A 61 5.64 1.78 -8.33
N ASN A 62 4.59 1.11 -8.82
CA ASN A 62 3.66 1.68 -9.80
C ASN A 62 2.21 1.42 -9.37
N ILE A 63 1.34 2.45 -9.45
CA ILE A 63 -0.08 2.39 -9.08
C ILE A 63 -0.97 2.32 -10.34
N GLN A 64 -0.49 1.82 -11.43
CA GLN A 64 -1.28 1.73 -12.64
C GLN A 64 -2.29 0.57 -12.58
N ALA A 65 -3.57 0.84 -12.86
CA ALA A 65 -4.57 -0.21 -12.95
C ALA A 65 -4.28 -1.12 -14.15
N GLY A 66 -4.39 -2.42 -13.95
CA GLY A 66 -4.17 -3.41 -15.00
C GLY A 66 -2.71 -3.77 -15.26
N ALA A 67 -1.76 -3.17 -14.57
CA ALA A 67 -0.42 -3.70 -14.52
C ALA A 67 -0.48 -5.04 -13.76
N SER A 68 -0.61 -6.13 -14.50
CA SER A 68 -0.49 -7.50 -13.99
C SER A 68 0.93 -7.81 -13.48
N GLN A 69 1.72 -6.77 -13.25
CA GLN A 69 3.09 -6.87 -12.81
C GLN A 69 3.10 -6.95 -11.28
N MET A 70 2.82 -8.14 -10.79
CA MET A 70 2.75 -8.50 -9.37
C MET A 70 4.04 -8.23 -8.59
N TRP A 71 5.12 -7.90 -9.27
CA TRP A 71 6.38 -7.49 -8.68
C TRP A 71 6.45 -5.98 -8.39
N GLN A 72 5.56 -5.20 -8.98
CA GLN A 72 5.45 -3.79 -8.65
C GLN A 72 4.77 -3.65 -7.30
N TYR A 73 5.58 -3.51 -6.29
CA TYR A 73 5.12 -3.17 -4.95
C TYR A 73 4.19 -1.97 -5.03
N ASN A 74 3.02 -2.12 -4.47
CA ASN A 74 2.03 -1.06 -4.46
C ASN A 74 2.22 -0.23 -3.20
N SER A 75 2.89 0.90 -3.33
CA SER A 75 3.24 1.75 -2.20
C SER A 75 2.04 2.29 -1.42
N LEU A 76 0.88 2.42 -2.05
CA LEU A 76 -0.34 2.87 -1.37
C LEU A 76 -1.22 1.73 -0.85
N GLY A 77 -0.76 0.50 -0.92
CA GLY A 77 -1.56 -0.64 -0.48
C GLY A 77 -2.89 -0.75 -1.24
N MET A 78 -2.88 -0.43 -2.54
CA MET A 78 -4.07 -0.62 -3.38
C MET A 78 -4.40 -2.10 -3.45
N ALA A 79 -5.51 -2.49 -2.87
CA ALA A 79 -6.15 -3.79 -2.78
C ALA A 79 -5.44 -4.93 -3.53
N ASP A 80 -4.23 -5.20 -3.12
CA ASP A 80 -3.54 -6.45 -3.35
C ASP A 80 -3.87 -7.40 -2.18
N ASN A 81 -3.47 -8.65 -2.29
CA ASN A 81 -3.70 -9.63 -1.23
C ASN A 81 -3.11 -9.20 0.12
N HIS A 82 -2.09 -8.35 0.15
CA HIS A 82 -1.48 -7.88 1.39
C HIS A 82 -2.37 -6.88 2.12
N SER A 83 -2.77 -5.83 1.44
CA SER A 83 -3.63 -4.80 2.03
C SER A 83 -5.02 -5.33 2.38
N GLN A 84 -5.55 -6.24 1.56
CA GLN A 84 -6.79 -6.98 1.86
C GLN A 84 -6.66 -7.98 3.00
N SER A 85 -5.45 -8.25 3.49
CA SER A 85 -5.21 -9.07 4.68
C SER A 85 -5.28 -8.28 5.98
N THR A 86 -5.52 -6.98 5.92
CA THR A 86 -5.54 -6.06 7.08
C THR A 86 -6.94 -5.52 7.32
N GLU A 87 -7.07 -4.64 8.31
CA GLU A 87 -8.31 -3.91 8.56
C GLU A 87 -8.61 -2.79 7.55
N GLU A 88 -7.65 -2.45 6.65
CA GLU A 88 -7.74 -1.23 5.84
C GLU A 88 -8.79 -1.31 4.73
N TYR A 89 -8.86 -2.43 4.02
CA TYR A 89 -9.75 -2.57 2.86
C TYR A 89 -10.76 -3.69 3.07
N ARG A 90 -11.94 -3.48 2.50
CA ARG A 90 -12.91 -4.57 2.33
C ARG A 90 -12.32 -5.66 1.43
N ASN A 91 -12.98 -6.77 1.34
CA ASN A 91 -12.62 -8.00 0.63
C ASN A 91 -11.54 -8.81 1.37
N PHE A 92 -11.81 -10.08 1.59
CA PHE A 92 -10.81 -10.98 2.13
C PHE A 92 -9.76 -11.33 1.06
N SER A 93 -8.50 -11.25 1.45
CA SER A 93 -7.45 -11.87 0.66
C SER A 93 -7.42 -13.37 0.89
N THR A 94 -6.79 -14.10 -0.03
CA THR A 94 -6.56 -15.54 0.10
C THR A 94 -5.79 -15.94 1.36
N PHE A 95 -5.05 -15.02 2.00
CA PHE A 95 -4.28 -15.28 3.22
C PHE A 95 -5.15 -15.33 4.48
N VAL A 96 -6.24 -14.58 4.50
CA VAL A 96 -7.10 -14.46 5.69
C VAL A 96 -8.50 -15.04 5.48
N ASP A 97 -8.83 -15.47 4.28
CA ASP A 97 -10.11 -16.13 3.95
C ASP A 97 -10.13 -17.57 4.49
N PRO A 98 -11.03 -17.88 5.45
CA PRO A 98 -11.13 -19.23 6.01
C PRO A 98 -11.62 -20.28 5.00
N GLN A 99 -12.21 -19.87 3.87
CA GLN A 99 -12.70 -20.75 2.82
C GLN A 99 -11.60 -21.19 1.85
N VAL A 100 -10.43 -20.53 1.90
CA VAL A 100 -9.31 -20.80 0.99
C VAL A 100 -8.22 -21.59 1.70
N THR A 101 -7.87 -22.74 1.14
CA THR A 101 -6.72 -23.53 1.58
C THR A 101 -5.63 -23.46 0.53
N LEU A 102 -4.55 -22.76 0.82
CA LEU A 102 -3.36 -22.73 -0.03
C LEU A 102 -2.47 -23.94 0.31
N ASN A 103 -2.54 -24.99 -0.49
CA ASN A 103 -1.69 -26.18 -0.32
C ASN A 103 -0.37 -26.04 -1.07
N THR A 104 -0.37 -25.26 -2.16
CA THR A 104 0.78 -25.05 -3.04
C THR A 104 0.99 -23.57 -3.30
N VAL A 105 2.23 -23.18 -3.52
CA VAL A 105 2.55 -21.83 -4.03
C VAL A 105 2.29 -21.81 -5.52
N THR A 106 1.24 -21.15 -5.95
CA THR A 106 1.00 -20.92 -7.39
C THR A 106 1.13 -19.44 -7.69
N GLY A 107 1.56 -19.08 -8.90
CA GLY A 107 1.68 -17.69 -9.35
C GLY A 107 0.37 -16.90 -9.32
N THR A 108 -0.77 -17.57 -9.15
CA THR A 108 -2.10 -16.98 -9.09
C THR A 108 -2.71 -16.94 -7.70
N SER A 109 -2.15 -17.64 -6.73
CA SER A 109 -2.75 -17.84 -5.40
C SER A 109 -2.13 -16.99 -4.29
N GLY A 110 -1.69 -15.79 -4.61
CA GLY A 110 -1.31 -14.80 -3.60
C GLY A 110 0.08 -14.95 -2.99
N ALA A 111 0.82 -16.04 -3.25
CA ALA A 111 2.27 -15.98 -3.19
C ALA A 111 2.70 -15.32 -4.50
N PRO A 112 3.05 -14.06 -4.48
CA PRO A 112 3.36 -13.37 -5.72
C PRO A 112 4.60 -14.00 -6.32
N GLY A 113 4.66 -14.07 -7.63
CA GLY A 113 5.86 -14.43 -8.37
C GLY A 113 6.98 -13.39 -8.22
N TYR A 114 7.14 -12.82 -7.04
CA TYR A 114 8.21 -11.87 -6.73
C TYR A 114 9.57 -12.50 -6.94
N PHE A 115 9.71 -13.77 -6.56
CA PHE A 115 10.98 -14.43 -6.67
C PHE A 115 11.43 -14.52 -8.13
N GLY A 116 10.65 -15.18 -8.98
CA GLY A 116 11.01 -15.36 -10.39
C GLY A 116 11.21 -14.06 -11.15
N SER A 117 10.30 -13.09 -10.95
CA SER A 117 10.33 -11.81 -11.68
C SER A 117 11.41 -10.84 -11.19
N SER A 118 11.92 -10.97 -9.99
CA SER A 118 12.97 -10.09 -9.47
C SER A 118 14.33 -10.34 -10.12
N TRP A 119 14.61 -11.56 -10.57
CA TRP A 119 15.92 -11.93 -11.10
C TRP A 119 16.26 -11.24 -12.43
N SER A 120 15.28 -11.04 -13.31
CA SER A 120 15.52 -10.28 -14.55
C SER A 120 15.94 -8.83 -14.27
N ARG A 121 15.40 -8.22 -13.21
CA ARG A 121 15.75 -6.86 -12.79
C ARG A 121 17.10 -6.79 -12.11
N ILE A 122 17.37 -7.72 -11.21
CA ILE A 122 18.67 -7.83 -10.55
C ILE A 122 19.75 -8.02 -11.61
N ARG A 123 19.50 -8.87 -12.63
CA ARG A 123 20.41 -9.05 -13.75
C ARG A 123 20.64 -7.74 -14.52
N GLU A 124 19.59 -7.01 -14.88
CA GLU A 124 19.71 -5.75 -15.62
C GLU A 124 20.47 -4.68 -14.82
N ILE A 125 20.24 -4.63 -13.49
CA ILE A 125 21.00 -3.74 -12.61
C ILE A 125 22.47 -4.19 -12.53
N ASN A 126 22.75 -5.49 -12.42
CA ASN A 126 24.13 -6.01 -12.44
C ASN A 126 24.85 -5.67 -13.76
N GLU A 127 24.19 -5.85 -14.91
CA GLU A 127 24.72 -5.43 -16.23
C GLU A 127 25.03 -3.93 -16.26
N THR A 128 24.17 -3.11 -15.65
CA THR A 128 24.37 -1.66 -15.56
C THR A 128 25.55 -1.32 -14.64
N ILE A 129 25.66 -2.00 -13.50
CA ILE A 129 26.80 -1.84 -12.55
C ILE A 129 28.13 -2.21 -13.24
N GLU A 130 28.20 -3.39 -13.86
CA GLU A 130 29.39 -3.84 -14.57
C GLU A 130 29.78 -2.90 -15.70
N GLY A 131 28.79 -2.43 -16.49
CA GLY A 131 29.01 -1.48 -17.56
C GLY A 131 29.58 -0.14 -17.07
N ILE A 132 29.05 0.43 -15.98
CA ILE A 132 29.55 1.66 -15.38
C ILE A 132 30.95 1.47 -14.80
N GLN A 133 31.20 0.36 -14.08
CA GLN A 133 32.50 0.06 -13.50
C GLN A 133 33.58 -0.06 -14.58
N GLY A 134 33.30 -0.73 -15.71
CA GLY A 134 34.19 -0.91 -16.84
C GLY A 134 34.36 0.30 -17.74
N SER A 135 33.58 1.37 -17.53
CA SER A 135 33.56 2.57 -18.38
C SER A 135 34.78 3.48 -18.20
N THR A 136 34.95 4.41 -19.12
CA THR A 136 35.96 5.46 -19.04
C THR A 136 35.50 6.73 -18.32
N LEU A 137 34.34 6.73 -17.69
CA LEU A 137 33.82 7.84 -16.88
C LEU A 137 34.77 8.17 -15.73
N SER A 138 34.74 9.43 -15.29
CA SER A 138 35.47 9.85 -14.10
C SER A 138 34.95 9.15 -12.83
N ASP A 139 35.79 9.02 -11.81
CA ASP A 139 35.42 8.40 -10.53
C ASP A 139 34.20 9.07 -9.91
N SER A 140 34.06 10.40 -10.02
CA SER A 140 32.91 11.14 -9.50
C SER A 140 31.62 10.80 -10.25
N GLU A 141 31.66 10.63 -11.56
CA GLU A 141 30.51 10.22 -12.36
C GLU A 141 30.13 8.76 -12.06
N LYS A 142 31.14 7.90 -11.92
CA LYS A 142 30.92 6.50 -11.51
C LYS A 142 30.29 6.42 -10.12
N ASP A 143 30.82 7.13 -9.13
CA ASP A 143 30.27 7.14 -7.77
C ASP A 143 28.79 7.58 -7.78
N GLU A 144 28.45 8.61 -8.53
CA GLU A 144 27.08 9.12 -8.64
C GLU A 144 26.13 8.07 -9.23
N LEU A 145 26.51 7.41 -10.31
CA LEU A 145 25.67 6.43 -11.00
C LEU A 145 25.61 5.10 -10.24
N LEU A 146 26.76 4.61 -9.76
CA LEU A 146 26.85 3.34 -9.03
C LEU A 146 26.14 3.40 -7.69
N GLY A 147 26.24 4.51 -6.96
CA GLY A 147 25.49 4.66 -5.70
C GLY A 147 24.00 4.45 -5.88
N GLN A 148 23.42 4.99 -6.94
CA GLN A 148 22.00 4.78 -7.27
C GLN A 148 21.73 3.33 -7.69
N ALA A 149 22.58 2.74 -8.54
CA ALA A 149 22.41 1.36 -9.00
C ALA A 149 22.49 0.35 -7.85
N PHE A 150 23.43 0.51 -6.91
CA PHE A 150 23.52 -0.33 -5.70
C PHE A 150 22.28 -0.21 -4.82
N PHE A 151 21.74 1.00 -4.64
CA PHE A 151 20.47 1.17 -3.93
C PHE A 151 19.31 0.40 -4.61
N LEU A 152 19.15 0.53 -5.93
CA LEU A 152 18.07 -0.15 -6.66
C LEU A 152 18.22 -1.67 -6.60
N ARG A 153 19.45 -2.20 -6.66
CA ARG A 153 19.70 -3.63 -6.44
C ARG A 153 19.29 -4.07 -5.03
N THR A 154 19.71 -3.30 -4.02
CA THR A 154 19.36 -3.59 -2.64
C THR A 154 17.87 -3.48 -2.39
N TRP A 155 17.17 -2.54 -3.04
CA TRP A 155 15.71 -2.46 -3.00
C TRP A 155 15.06 -3.75 -3.51
N CYS A 156 15.50 -4.29 -4.65
CA CYS A 156 15.00 -5.57 -5.17
C CYS A 156 15.26 -6.72 -4.17
N TYR A 157 16.44 -6.78 -3.58
CA TYR A 157 16.79 -7.80 -2.59
C TYR A 157 16.01 -7.62 -1.28
N TYR A 158 15.75 -6.39 -0.82
CA TYR A 158 14.89 -6.14 0.33
C TYR A 158 13.47 -6.66 0.11
N LEU A 159 12.91 -6.46 -1.10
CA LEU A 159 11.58 -6.97 -1.44
C LEU A 159 11.52 -8.51 -1.38
N LEU A 160 12.61 -9.20 -1.74
CA LEU A 160 12.72 -10.65 -1.59
C LEU A 160 12.95 -11.05 -0.12
N PHE A 161 13.92 -10.42 0.55
CA PHE A 161 14.31 -10.74 1.92
C PHE A 161 13.14 -10.71 2.89
N ARG A 162 12.30 -9.67 2.82
CA ARG A 162 11.15 -9.52 3.74
C ARG A 162 10.14 -10.66 3.65
N TYR A 163 10.03 -11.36 2.50
CA TYR A 163 9.08 -12.45 2.31
C TYR A 163 9.70 -13.85 2.40
N TYR A 164 10.93 -14.00 1.94
CA TYR A 164 11.60 -15.30 1.88
C TYR A 164 12.63 -15.47 3.00
N GLY A 165 13.03 -14.41 3.66
CA GLY A 165 14.01 -14.39 4.77
C GLY A 165 15.43 -14.72 4.34
N SER A 166 15.60 -15.67 3.45
CA SER A 166 16.86 -16.22 2.96
C SER A 166 16.75 -16.43 1.46
N ILE A 167 17.71 -15.91 0.71
CA ILE A 167 17.68 -15.84 -0.75
C ILE A 167 19.08 -16.02 -1.32
N PRO A 168 19.24 -16.46 -2.60
CA PRO A 168 20.50 -16.37 -3.29
C PRO A 168 20.96 -14.92 -3.44
N LEU A 169 22.24 -14.65 -3.26
CA LEU A 169 22.86 -13.33 -3.45
C LEU A 169 23.69 -13.33 -4.73
N VAL A 170 23.12 -12.82 -5.81
CA VAL A 170 23.74 -12.75 -7.16
C VAL A 170 24.12 -11.30 -7.44
N THR A 171 25.41 -10.99 -7.36
CA THR A 171 25.94 -9.63 -7.47
C THR A 171 26.64 -9.32 -8.78
N GLU A 172 26.71 -10.31 -9.68
CA GLU A 172 27.36 -10.25 -10.99
C GLU A 172 26.46 -10.85 -12.07
N VAL A 173 26.78 -10.61 -13.32
CA VAL A 173 26.07 -11.18 -14.46
C VAL A 173 26.48 -12.64 -14.63
N GLN A 174 25.55 -13.54 -14.31
CA GLN A 174 25.78 -14.98 -14.45
C GLN A 174 25.52 -15.49 -15.86
N ASN A 175 26.31 -16.47 -16.29
CA ASN A 175 26.01 -17.25 -17.48
C ASN A 175 24.83 -18.20 -17.18
N PRO A 176 23.92 -18.42 -18.14
CA PRO A 176 22.76 -19.30 -17.95
C PRO A 176 23.14 -20.79 -18.07
N VAL A 177 24.04 -21.25 -17.21
CA VAL A 177 24.47 -22.66 -17.13
C VAL A 177 24.23 -23.19 -15.73
N PRO A 178 23.90 -24.50 -15.54
CA PRO A 178 23.54 -25.05 -14.24
C PRO A 178 24.59 -24.84 -13.14
N GLU A 179 25.85 -24.80 -13.52
CA GLU A 179 26.98 -24.61 -12.60
C GLU A 179 27.02 -23.18 -11.99
N SER A 180 26.31 -22.24 -12.59
CA SER A 180 26.21 -20.85 -12.10
C SER A 180 25.07 -20.63 -11.10
N PHE A 181 24.28 -21.66 -10.75
CA PHE A 181 23.17 -21.50 -9.84
C PHE A 181 23.64 -21.26 -8.41
N THR A 182 23.40 -20.04 -7.91
CA THR A 182 23.78 -19.64 -6.57
C THR A 182 22.82 -20.26 -5.54
N PRO A 183 23.34 -20.95 -4.51
CA PRO A 183 22.52 -21.46 -3.41
C PRO A 183 21.94 -20.30 -2.57
N ARG A 184 20.94 -20.62 -1.73
CA ARG A 184 20.42 -19.66 -0.75
C ARG A 184 21.52 -19.30 0.24
N SER A 185 21.67 -18.00 0.50
CA SER A 185 22.36 -17.51 1.69
C SER A 185 21.42 -17.56 2.89
N ASN A 186 21.95 -17.66 4.11
CA ASN A 186 21.12 -17.60 5.30
C ASN A 186 20.62 -16.17 5.56
N ALA A 187 19.65 -16.01 6.47
CA ALA A 187 19.05 -14.71 6.73
C ALA A 187 20.02 -13.67 7.29
N GLN A 188 21.03 -14.09 8.09
CA GLN A 188 22.06 -13.18 8.60
C GLN A 188 22.95 -12.65 7.46
N GLU A 189 23.40 -13.53 6.56
CA GLU A 189 24.20 -13.13 5.39
C GLU A 189 23.42 -12.19 4.48
N CYS A 190 22.12 -12.45 4.29
CA CYS A 190 21.26 -11.56 3.52
C CYS A 190 21.11 -10.18 4.19
N TYR A 191 20.91 -10.14 5.50
CA TYR A 191 20.84 -8.88 6.27
C TYR A 191 22.15 -8.10 6.18
N ASP A 192 23.29 -8.75 6.39
CA ASP A 192 24.61 -8.12 6.34
C ASP A 192 24.91 -7.57 4.93
N PHE A 193 24.57 -8.34 3.89
CA PHE A 193 24.66 -7.88 2.50
C PHE A 193 23.81 -6.62 2.25
N LEU A 194 22.55 -6.63 2.64
CA LEU A 194 21.66 -5.49 2.43
C LEU A 194 22.18 -4.22 3.11
N CYS A 195 22.62 -4.33 4.36
CA CYS A 195 23.16 -3.20 5.11
C CYS A 195 24.48 -2.68 4.49
N SER A 196 25.40 -3.58 4.14
CA SER A 196 26.70 -3.20 3.56
C SER A 196 26.56 -2.56 2.18
N GLU A 197 25.65 -3.05 1.33
CA GLU A 197 25.37 -2.43 0.02
C GLU A 197 24.78 -1.03 0.17
N LEU A 198 23.90 -0.80 1.17
CA LEU A 198 23.35 0.52 1.45
C LEU A 198 24.40 1.47 2.03
N ASP A 199 25.31 1.00 2.87
CA ASP A 199 26.43 1.80 3.36
C ASP A 199 27.36 2.22 2.22
N LYS A 200 27.67 1.29 1.32
CA LYS A 200 28.45 1.55 0.10
C LYS A 200 27.74 2.56 -0.81
N SER A 201 26.45 2.38 -1.04
CA SER A 201 25.62 3.31 -1.82
C SER A 201 25.61 4.70 -1.20
N ALA A 202 25.40 4.79 0.11
CA ALA A 202 25.37 6.05 0.85
C ALA A 202 26.71 6.78 0.78
N GLU A 203 27.85 6.07 0.92
CA GLU A 203 29.19 6.69 0.83
C GLU A 203 29.48 7.23 -0.57
N MET A 204 29.09 6.51 -1.63
CA MET A 204 29.22 6.99 -3.01
C MET A 204 28.37 8.25 -3.26
N LEU A 205 27.15 8.30 -2.71
CA LEU A 205 26.24 9.44 -2.87
C LEU A 205 26.51 10.60 -1.89
N LYS A 206 27.41 10.44 -0.92
CA LYS A 206 27.72 11.43 0.11
C LYS A 206 28.16 12.80 -0.44
N LYS A 207 28.75 12.81 -1.63
CA LYS A 207 29.09 14.03 -2.36
C LYS A 207 27.85 14.79 -2.84
N ARG A 208 26.66 14.16 -2.72
CA ARG A 208 25.35 14.70 -3.05
C ARG A 208 24.50 14.93 -1.80
N THR A 209 25.09 15.52 -0.77
CA THR A 209 24.34 16.03 0.36
C THR A 209 23.60 17.33 -0.03
N VAL A 210 22.85 17.91 0.88
CA VAL A 210 21.93 19.05 0.69
C VAL A 210 22.50 20.20 -0.15
N GLU A 211 23.81 20.46 -0.08
CA GLU A 211 24.48 21.50 -0.87
C GLU A 211 24.56 21.15 -2.38
N SER A 212 24.37 19.89 -2.72
CA SER A 212 24.34 19.36 -4.09
C SER A 212 23.07 18.55 -4.34
N SER A 213 21.91 19.07 -3.90
CA SER A 213 20.61 18.45 -4.19
C SER A 213 20.45 18.21 -5.71
N TRP A 214 19.71 17.16 -6.06
CA TRP A 214 19.37 16.89 -7.45
C TRP A 214 18.73 18.14 -8.10
N SER A 215 19.00 18.36 -9.37
CA SER A 215 18.31 19.39 -10.15
C SER A 215 16.80 19.13 -10.13
N ALA A 216 16.01 20.16 -10.46
CA ALA A 216 14.55 20.00 -10.54
C ALA A 216 14.12 18.87 -11.50
N ASN A 217 14.92 18.60 -12.55
CA ASN A 217 14.65 17.52 -13.50
C ASN A 217 15.01 16.13 -12.96
N ASP A 218 15.88 16.06 -11.97
CA ASP A 218 16.35 14.83 -11.32
C ASP A 218 15.75 14.64 -9.91
N TRP A 219 14.82 15.50 -9.51
CA TRP A 219 14.16 15.39 -8.23
C TRP A 219 13.48 13.99 -8.08
N GLY A 220 13.65 13.39 -6.92
CA GLY A 220 13.14 12.05 -6.63
C GLY A 220 14.16 10.92 -6.81
N ARG A 221 15.35 11.20 -7.38
CA ARG A 221 16.46 10.23 -7.35
C ARG A 221 16.92 9.97 -5.92
N VAL A 222 17.47 8.78 -5.71
CA VAL A 222 17.97 8.40 -4.39
C VAL A 222 19.15 9.27 -3.94
N THR A 223 19.19 9.55 -2.65
CA THR A 223 20.21 10.32 -1.96
C THR A 223 20.89 9.44 -0.90
N THR A 224 21.96 9.94 -0.29
CA THR A 224 22.53 9.33 0.93
C THR A 224 21.45 9.08 1.98
N GLY A 225 20.59 10.07 2.23
CA GLY A 225 19.49 9.94 3.21
C GLY A 225 18.48 8.85 2.84
N THR A 226 18.20 8.65 1.54
CA THR A 226 17.33 7.56 1.07
C THR A 226 17.94 6.18 1.38
N CYS A 227 19.25 6.02 1.16
CA CYS A 227 19.95 4.78 1.46
C CYS A 227 19.88 4.43 2.95
N LEU A 228 20.19 5.40 3.80
CA LEU A 228 20.15 5.21 5.26
C LEU A 228 18.72 4.94 5.75
N ALA A 229 17.71 5.60 5.22
CA ALA A 229 16.32 5.36 5.60
C ALA A 229 15.85 3.93 5.25
N LEU A 230 16.25 3.39 4.09
CA LEU A 230 15.98 1.99 3.75
C LEU A 230 16.75 1.03 4.67
N LYS A 231 18.01 1.33 4.98
CA LYS A 231 18.81 0.55 5.95
C LYS A 231 18.12 0.51 7.31
N HIS A 232 17.60 1.64 7.80
CA HIS A 232 16.86 1.69 9.07
C HIS A 232 15.62 0.80 9.04
N ARG A 233 14.85 0.81 7.95
CA ARG A 233 13.69 -0.09 7.77
C ARG A 233 14.11 -1.57 7.85
N ILE A 234 15.23 -1.93 7.22
CA ILE A 234 15.78 -3.30 7.25
C ILE A 234 16.23 -3.67 8.66
N MET A 235 16.90 -2.78 9.39
CA MET A 235 17.33 -3.01 10.76
C MET A 235 16.14 -3.22 11.72
N ILE A 236 15.06 -2.46 11.56
CA ILE A 236 13.82 -2.65 12.33
C ILE A 236 13.16 -4.00 11.99
N LEU A 237 13.10 -4.38 10.72
CA LEU A 237 12.61 -5.70 10.33
C LEU A 237 13.44 -6.81 10.99
N TRP A 238 14.76 -6.69 10.98
CA TRP A 238 15.71 -7.66 11.57
C TRP A 238 15.60 -7.77 13.09
N ALA A 239 15.30 -6.67 13.79
CA ALA A 239 15.09 -6.63 15.22
C ALA A 239 13.69 -7.11 15.65
N SER A 240 12.71 -7.10 14.74
CA SER A 240 11.32 -7.46 15.00
C SER A 240 11.12 -8.98 15.21
N PRO A 241 10.06 -9.41 15.94
CA PRO A 241 9.85 -10.80 16.34
C PRO A 241 9.92 -11.84 15.23
N LEU A 242 9.49 -11.51 14.00
CA LEU A 242 9.54 -12.44 12.87
C LEU A 242 10.96 -12.95 12.59
N PHE A 243 11.96 -12.07 12.67
CA PHE A 243 13.37 -12.39 12.47
C PHE A 243 14.14 -12.57 13.80
N ASN A 244 13.64 -12.00 14.89
CA ASN A 244 14.27 -12.00 16.23
C ASN A 244 13.42 -12.79 17.23
N ARG A 245 13.24 -14.08 16.98
CA ARG A 245 12.33 -14.95 17.77
C ARG A 245 12.81 -15.16 19.19
N ASP A 246 14.10 -15.06 19.43
CA ASP A 246 14.72 -15.16 20.75
C ASP A 246 14.76 -13.82 21.50
N ASN A 247 14.29 -12.74 20.89
CA ASN A 247 14.35 -11.37 21.42
C ASN A 247 15.76 -10.96 21.81
N ASP A 248 16.71 -11.20 20.91
CA ASP A 248 18.09 -10.74 21.08
C ASP A 248 18.12 -9.21 21.18
N GLN A 249 18.41 -8.72 22.37
CA GLN A 249 18.44 -7.29 22.70
C GLN A 249 19.57 -6.55 21.96
N SER A 250 20.61 -7.26 21.52
CA SER A 250 21.70 -6.65 20.77
C SER A 250 21.21 -6.08 19.43
N ARG A 251 20.23 -6.71 18.80
CA ARG A 251 19.63 -6.23 17.53
C ARG A 251 18.91 -4.90 17.72
N TRP A 252 18.16 -4.74 18.80
CA TRP A 252 17.49 -3.48 19.13
C TRP A 252 18.50 -2.37 19.47
N THR A 253 19.51 -2.71 20.30
CA THR A 253 20.57 -1.77 20.66
C THR A 253 21.38 -1.32 19.46
N ASN A 254 21.72 -2.24 18.54
CA ASN A 254 22.42 -1.92 17.32
C ASN A 254 21.55 -1.01 16.40
N ALA A 255 20.28 -1.35 16.21
CA ALA A 255 19.36 -0.53 15.41
C ALA A 255 19.25 0.88 16.01
N TYR A 256 19.01 1.00 17.33
CA TYR A 256 18.92 2.28 17.98
C TYR A 256 20.17 3.14 17.82
N ASN A 257 21.34 2.60 18.13
CA ASN A 257 22.60 3.34 18.03
C ASN A 257 22.90 3.80 16.60
N THR A 258 22.69 2.92 15.63
CA THR A 258 22.92 3.23 14.23
C THR A 258 21.97 4.29 13.72
N ILE A 259 20.67 4.12 13.93
CA ILE A 259 19.64 5.08 13.46
C ILE A 259 19.87 6.45 14.11
N LYS A 260 20.16 6.48 15.42
CA LYS A 260 20.43 7.72 16.15
C LYS A 260 21.66 8.44 15.64
N GLN A 261 22.70 7.71 15.25
CA GLN A 261 23.92 8.28 14.68
C GLN A 261 23.67 8.83 13.26
N GLU A 262 22.89 8.12 12.45
CA GLU A 262 22.71 8.41 11.03
C GLU A 262 21.57 9.40 10.74
N ILE A 263 20.63 9.61 11.64
CA ILE A 263 19.50 10.52 11.43
C ILE A 263 19.93 11.95 11.12
N GLY A 264 21.06 12.40 11.67
CA GLY A 264 21.65 13.69 11.37
C GLY A 264 22.05 13.82 9.88
N THR A 265 22.57 12.75 9.29
CA THR A 265 22.90 12.70 7.85
C THR A 265 21.63 12.72 6.99
N ILE A 266 20.58 12.02 7.40
CA ILE A 266 19.28 12.09 6.72
C ILE A 266 18.74 13.53 6.74
N ASN A 267 18.79 14.19 7.90
CA ASN A 267 18.36 15.58 8.04
C ASN A 267 19.22 16.54 7.16
N ALA A 268 20.52 16.29 7.07
CA ALA A 268 21.43 17.07 6.23
C ALA A 268 21.12 16.91 4.73
N CYS A 269 20.42 15.86 4.32
CA CYS A 269 19.87 15.73 2.97
C CYS A 269 18.57 16.53 2.73
N GLY A 270 18.15 17.37 3.68
CA GLY A 270 16.94 18.19 3.58
C GLY A 270 15.65 17.48 4.02
N TYR A 271 15.75 16.28 4.60
CA TYR A 271 14.58 15.55 5.06
C TYR A 271 14.20 15.94 6.49
N GLY A 272 12.88 16.00 6.73
CA GLY A 272 12.29 16.39 8.01
C GLY A 272 10.77 16.20 7.99
N LEU A 273 10.10 16.45 9.12
CA LEU A 273 8.63 16.43 9.14
C LEU A 273 8.08 17.64 8.36
N ALA A 274 7.24 17.39 7.39
CA ALA A 274 6.48 18.43 6.72
C ALA A 274 5.46 19.03 7.69
N ASN A 275 5.34 20.33 7.70
CA ASN A 275 4.35 21.06 8.52
C ASN A 275 4.41 20.70 10.03
N GLU A 276 5.60 20.37 10.57
CA GLU A 276 5.77 19.94 11.98
C GLU A 276 5.15 20.91 12.98
N ASN A 277 5.22 22.23 12.70
CA ASN A 277 4.68 23.30 13.55
C ASN A 277 3.45 23.99 12.93
N ALA A 278 2.87 23.42 11.90
CA ALA A 278 1.74 23.97 11.16
C ALA A 278 0.71 22.89 10.82
N PRO A 279 0.00 22.34 11.84
CA PRO A 279 -0.96 21.24 11.64
C PRO A 279 -2.12 21.61 10.70
N GLY A 280 -2.39 22.91 10.55
CA GLY A 280 -3.53 23.40 9.80
C GLY A 280 -4.87 23.15 10.51
N VAL A 281 -5.95 23.59 9.88
CA VAL A 281 -7.31 23.40 10.40
C VAL A 281 -7.74 21.96 10.12
N ASN A 282 -8.18 21.24 11.14
CA ASN A 282 -8.71 19.87 11.02
C ASN A 282 -7.74 18.92 10.27
N GLY A 283 -6.44 19.03 10.57
CA GLY A 283 -5.42 18.19 9.95
C GLY A 283 -5.09 18.52 8.49
N SER A 284 -5.44 19.70 8.00
CA SER A 284 -5.19 20.10 6.60
C SER A 284 -3.71 20.15 6.26
N GLY A 285 -2.83 20.55 7.21
CA GLY A 285 -1.38 20.52 7.01
C GLY A 285 -0.85 19.11 6.77
N TRP A 286 -1.41 18.11 7.45
CA TRP A 286 -1.10 16.70 7.22
C TRP A 286 -1.60 16.22 5.84
N ALA A 287 -2.81 16.60 5.44
CA ALA A 287 -3.36 16.21 4.14
C ALA A 287 -2.60 16.85 2.95
N LYS A 288 -2.24 18.14 3.04
CA LYS A 288 -1.48 18.86 2.02
C LYS A 288 -0.13 18.23 1.73
N MET A 289 0.51 17.63 2.73
CA MET A 289 1.80 16.96 2.60
C MET A 289 1.81 15.90 1.49
N PHE A 290 0.71 15.21 1.26
CA PHE A 290 0.63 14.14 0.27
C PHE A 290 0.48 14.64 -1.18
N LEU A 291 0.15 15.90 -1.38
CA LEU A 291 -0.17 16.46 -2.70
C LEU A 291 1.00 17.27 -3.29
N GLY A 292 1.72 17.98 -2.46
CA GLY A 292 2.89 18.77 -2.87
C GLY A 292 4.19 18.04 -2.55
N ILE A 293 4.53 16.99 -3.31
CA ILE A 293 5.69 16.13 -2.98
C ILE A 293 7.02 16.77 -3.40
N VAL A 294 7.06 17.51 -4.50
CA VAL A 294 8.30 18.19 -4.96
C VAL A 294 8.75 19.20 -3.90
N ASN A 295 10.00 19.09 -3.46
CA ASN A 295 10.57 19.84 -2.35
C ASN A 295 9.90 19.60 -0.99
N ASN A 296 9.14 18.53 -0.85
CA ASN A 296 8.56 18.13 0.42
C ASN A 296 9.62 17.44 1.27
N PRO A 297 9.91 17.92 2.49
CA PRO A 297 10.95 17.32 3.34
C PRO A 297 10.61 15.91 3.83
N GLU A 298 9.34 15.49 3.78
CA GLU A 298 8.97 14.09 4.10
C GLU A 298 9.29 13.10 2.98
N ALA A 299 9.50 13.57 1.76
CA ALA A 299 9.62 12.72 0.58
C ALA A 299 11.03 12.09 0.47
N VAL A 300 11.30 11.03 1.22
CA VAL A 300 12.62 10.37 1.33
C VAL A 300 12.86 9.40 0.18
N PHE A 301 11.90 8.53 -0.14
CA PHE A 301 11.93 7.66 -1.30
C PHE A 301 10.58 7.72 -2.01
N VAL A 302 10.60 8.08 -3.29
CA VAL A 302 9.38 8.47 -4.01
C VAL A 302 9.24 7.77 -5.35
N SER A 303 7.99 7.58 -5.76
CA SER A 303 7.62 7.26 -7.14
C SER A 303 6.88 8.44 -7.74
N CYS A 304 7.45 8.99 -8.81
CA CYS A 304 6.89 10.14 -9.53
C CYS A 304 5.93 9.68 -10.63
N TYR A 305 4.88 10.48 -10.82
CA TYR A 305 3.85 10.27 -11.84
C TYR A 305 3.71 11.50 -12.74
N ASN A 306 3.01 11.35 -13.87
CA ASN A 306 2.77 12.41 -14.83
C ASN A 306 1.29 12.50 -15.22
N LYS A 307 0.89 13.57 -15.92
CA LYS A 307 -0.46 13.78 -16.48
C LYS A 307 -0.53 13.41 -17.97
N ASN A 308 0.38 12.58 -18.47
CA ASN A 308 0.39 12.21 -19.88
C ASN A 308 -0.87 11.44 -20.23
N THR A 309 -1.34 11.69 -21.45
CA THR A 309 -2.55 11.04 -21.96
C THR A 309 -2.36 9.54 -22.15
N PRO A 310 -3.44 8.76 -22.11
CA PRO A 310 -3.43 7.32 -22.35
C PRO A 310 -2.92 6.87 -23.73
N ASP A 311 -2.74 7.78 -24.66
CA ASP A 311 -2.27 7.49 -26.02
C ASP A 311 -0.76 7.19 -26.10
N LEU A 312 0.00 7.44 -25.03
CA LEU A 312 1.38 6.99 -24.93
C LEU A 312 1.41 5.47 -24.71
N THR A 313 2.46 4.82 -25.22
CA THR A 313 2.64 3.38 -24.99
C THR A 313 2.61 3.08 -23.49
N PRO A 314 2.04 1.92 -23.06
CA PRO A 314 1.87 1.59 -21.65
C PRO A 314 3.15 1.73 -20.82
N ASP A 315 4.31 1.54 -21.43
CA ASP A 315 5.62 1.63 -20.75
C ASP A 315 5.99 3.04 -20.32
N TYR A 316 5.42 4.08 -20.93
CA TYR A 316 5.70 5.48 -20.61
C TYR A 316 4.55 6.20 -19.92
N GLN A 317 3.41 5.54 -19.76
CA GLN A 317 2.30 6.05 -18.98
C GLN A 317 2.59 5.83 -17.50
N ARG A 318 2.69 6.91 -16.75
CA ARG A 318 2.78 6.84 -15.29
C ARG A 318 1.76 7.78 -14.67
N ASN A 319 0.48 7.41 -14.81
CA ASN A 319 -0.60 8.08 -14.13
C ASN A 319 -0.86 7.40 -12.78
N ASN A 320 -1.13 8.20 -11.76
CA ASN A 320 -1.61 7.70 -10.48
C ASN A 320 -3.14 7.55 -10.55
N LEU A 321 -3.63 6.35 -10.34
CA LEU A 321 -5.08 6.06 -10.39
C LEU A 321 -5.76 6.09 -9.02
N TRP A 322 -5.06 6.46 -7.97
CA TRP A 322 -5.60 6.45 -6.61
C TRP A 322 -6.87 7.29 -6.49
N GLU A 323 -6.85 8.52 -6.97
CA GLU A 323 -8.03 9.41 -6.93
C GLU A 323 -9.25 8.77 -7.61
N GLN A 324 -9.06 8.13 -8.77
CA GLN A 324 -10.16 7.41 -9.44
C GLN A 324 -10.67 6.24 -8.60
N GLN A 325 -9.78 5.52 -7.91
CA GLN A 325 -10.14 4.34 -7.12
C GLN A 325 -10.95 4.67 -5.87
N ILE A 326 -10.72 5.83 -5.26
CA ILE A 326 -11.38 6.23 -4.01
C ILE A 326 -12.65 7.04 -4.22
N ARG A 327 -12.80 7.73 -5.37
CA ARG A 327 -13.95 8.58 -5.66
C ARG A 327 -15.21 7.78 -5.98
N PRO A 328 -16.39 8.27 -5.55
CA PRO A 328 -17.69 7.68 -5.90
C PRO A 328 -17.96 7.66 -7.41
N ALA A 329 -18.76 6.69 -7.85
CA ALA A 329 -19.07 6.51 -9.28
C ALA A 329 -19.76 7.73 -9.92
N ASN A 330 -20.60 8.47 -9.17
CA ASN A 330 -21.26 9.67 -9.66
C ASN A 330 -20.35 10.88 -9.88
N THR A 331 -19.05 10.76 -9.50
CA THR A 331 -18.00 11.74 -9.77
C THR A 331 -17.06 11.30 -10.89
N LEU A 332 -17.36 10.24 -11.63
CA LEU A 332 -16.49 9.51 -12.56
C LEU A 332 -15.31 8.78 -11.87
N GLY A 333 -15.41 8.56 -10.57
CA GLY A 333 -14.62 7.56 -9.85
C GLY A 333 -15.08 6.14 -10.19
N ASN A 334 -14.37 5.14 -9.71
CA ASN A 334 -14.76 3.74 -9.90
C ASN A 334 -15.17 3.02 -8.62
N ASN A 335 -15.12 3.68 -7.47
CA ASN A 335 -15.58 3.11 -6.20
C ASN A 335 -14.83 1.83 -5.77
N GLY A 336 -13.60 1.67 -6.27
CA GLY A 336 -12.86 0.41 -6.17
C GLY A 336 -12.22 0.17 -4.81
N LYS A 337 -12.04 1.23 -4.00
CA LYS A 337 -11.34 1.18 -2.71
C LYS A 337 -12.19 1.81 -1.63
N THR A 338 -12.60 1.01 -0.65
CA THR A 338 -13.44 1.44 0.46
C THR A 338 -12.93 0.89 1.79
N PRO A 339 -13.13 1.62 2.90
CA PRO A 339 -12.72 1.18 4.22
C PRO A 339 -13.62 0.06 4.75
N THR A 340 -13.10 -0.70 5.71
CA THR A 340 -13.90 -1.58 6.56
C THR A 340 -14.48 -0.82 7.75
N ASP A 341 -15.44 -1.42 8.46
CA ASP A 341 -15.91 -0.91 9.74
C ASP A 341 -14.78 -0.89 10.77
N MET A 342 -13.90 -1.89 10.74
CA MET A 342 -12.81 -2.06 11.69
C MET A 342 -11.84 -0.88 11.68
N ILE A 343 -11.38 -0.41 10.51
CA ILE A 343 -10.45 0.74 10.47
C ILE A 343 -11.15 2.05 10.84
N VAL A 344 -12.41 2.24 10.47
CA VAL A 344 -13.18 3.42 10.86
C VAL A 344 -13.33 3.49 12.37
N ASP A 345 -13.69 2.35 13.00
CA ASP A 345 -13.97 2.28 14.43
C ASP A 345 -12.70 2.40 15.29
N LEU A 346 -11.53 1.96 14.79
CA LEU A 346 -10.27 1.98 15.54
C LEU A 346 -9.55 3.33 15.62
N PHE A 347 -9.88 4.28 14.73
CA PHE A 347 -9.22 5.58 14.73
C PHE A 347 -9.36 6.26 16.09
N PRO A 348 -8.36 7.06 16.55
CA PRO A 348 -8.40 7.67 17.88
C PRO A 348 -9.57 8.66 18.04
N MET A 349 -9.98 8.82 19.27
CA MET A 349 -10.86 9.92 19.68
C MET A 349 -10.10 11.26 19.69
N LYS A 350 -10.78 12.38 19.81
CA LYS A 350 -10.16 13.72 19.74
C LYS A 350 -9.14 14.00 20.86
N ASP A 351 -9.14 13.19 21.92
CA ASP A 351 -8.13 13.23 22.95
C ASP A 351 -6.86 12.44 22.60
N GLY A 352 -6.79 11.85 21.42
CA GLY A 352 -5.66 11.08 20.89
C GLY A 352 -5.59 9.64 21.37
N LYS A 353 -6.53 9.19 22.19
CA LYS A 353 -6.58 7.83 22.72
C LYS A 353 -7.48 6.92 21.90
N ARG A 354 -7.22 5.62 21.98
CA ARG A 354 -8.05 4.63 21.28
C ARG A 354 -9.49 4.64 21.80
N PRO A 355 -10.50 4.38 20.96
CA PRO A 355 -11.86 4.16 21.43
C PRO A 355 -11.92 3.00 22.44
N ALA A 356 -12.72 3.13 23.49
CA ALA A 356 -12.86 2.10 24.52
C ALA A 356 -13.46 0.79 23.95
N THR A 357 -14.27 0.89 22.92
CA THR A 357 -14.86 -0.24 22.19
C THR A 357 -13.88 -1.02 21.32
N TYR A 358 -12.75 -0.40 20.95
CA TYR A 358 -11.67 -1.07 20.21
C TYR A 358 -10.72 -1.71 21.21
N ASP A 359 -10.89 -3.00 21.45
CA ASP A 359 -10.22 -3.77 22.51
C ASP A 359 -8.84 -4.34 22.12
N SER A 360 -8.37 -4.09 20.90
CA SER A 360 -6.98 -4.34 20.55
C SER A 360 -6.07 -3.29 21.19
N TYR A 361 -4.83 -3.65 21.46
CA TYR A 361 -3.87 -2.85 22.21
C TYR A 361 -4.35 -2.49 23.63
N THR A 362 -4.75 -3.48 24.41
CA THR A 362 -5.28 -3.27 25.78
C THR A 362 -4.28 -2.61 26.72
N LYS A 363 -2.98 -2.62 26.42
CA LYS A 363 -1.95 -1.88 27.16
C LYS A 363 -1.90 -0.40 26.82
N VAL A 364 -2.55 0.04 25.75
CA VAL A 364 -2.71 1.46 25.42
C VAL A 364 -4.01 1.97 26.03
N GLU A 365 -3.90 3.05 26.80
CA GLU A 365 -5.04 3.66 27.48
C GLU A 365 -6.18 4.00 26.51
N ALA A 366 -7.38 3.64 26.90
CA ALA A 366 -8.58 4.01 26.14
C ALA A 366 -9.02 5.45 26.45
N SER A 367 -9.69 6.07 25.49
CA SER A 367 -10.35 7.36 25.66
C SER A 367 -11.47 7.28 26.70
N ALA A 368 -11.61 8.34 27.50
CA ALA A 368 -12.78 8.56 28.32
C ALA A 368 -13.99 9.10 27.52
N ILE A 369 -13.74 9.55 26.29
CA ILE A 369 -14.80 10.00 25.36
C ILE A 369 -15.47 8.75 24.80
N ALA A 370 -16.77 8.64 25.00
CA ALA A 370 -17.55 7.52 24.46
C ALA A 370 -17.53 7.53 22.93
N TYR A 371 -17.22 6.37 22.35
CA TYR A 371 -17.35 6.18 20.90
C TYR A 371 -18.83 5.92 20.54
N ASP A 372 -19.34 6.67 19.59
CA ASP A 372 -20.68 6.53 19.06
C ASP A 372 -20.62 5.89 17.66
N ALA A 373 -20.99 4.61 17.58
CA ALA A 373 -20.93 3.87 16.33
C ALA A 373 -21.98 4.33 15.31
N GLU A 374 -23.10 4.91 15.74
CA GLU A 374 -24.12 5.47 14.84
C GLU A 374 -23.63 6.78 14.19
N HIS A 375 -22.71 7.48 14.86
CA HIS A 375 -22.11 8.74 14.40
C HIS A 375 -20.56 8.63 14.44
N PRO A 376 -19.96 7.76 13.63
CA PRO A 376 -18.54 7.40 13.75
C PRO A 376 -17.58 8.56 13.46
N PHE A 377 -18.07 9.67 12.93
CA PHE A 377 -17.35 10.91 12.69
C PHE A 377 -17.27 11.84 13.92
N MET A 378 -18.02 11.57 15.00
CA MET A 378 -18.05 12.43 16.17
C MET A 378 -16.80 12.28 17.05
N ASN A 379 -16.24 13.43 17.46
CA ASN A 379 -15.13 13.49 18.43
C ASN A 379 -13.88 12.67 18.02
N ARG A 380 -13.44 12.79 16.78
CA ARG A 380 -12.30 12.01 16.26
C ARG A 380 -11.00 12.80 16.19
N ASP A 381 -9.89 12.07 16.09
CA ASP A 381 -8.56 12.58 15.72
C ASP A 381 -8.64 13.45 14.46
N PRO A 382 -7.96 14.59 14.37
CA PRO A 382 -8.00 15.44 13.17
C PRO A 382 -7.70 14.72 11.86
N ARG A 383 -6.82 13.69 11.89
CA ARG A 383 -6.50 12.87 10.71
C ARG A 383 -7.66 12.02 10.23
N PHE A 384 -8.65 11.71 11.09
CA PHE A 384 -9.87 10.99 10.70
C PHE A 384 -10.59 11.70 9.57
N TYR A 385 -10.80 13.01 9.71
CA TYR A 385 -11.50 13.83 8.71
C TYR A 385 -10.72 14.02 7.40
N ARG A 386 -9.43 13.66 7.38
CA ARG A 386 -8.58 13.67 6.17
C ARG A 386 -8.31 12.27 5.63
N THR A 387 -8.73 11.25 6.37
CA THR A 387 -8.61 9.85 5.97
C THR A 387 -9.92 9.30 5.40
N PHE A 388 -11.05 9.74 5.93
CA PHE A 388 -12.38 9.25 5.54
C PHE A 388 -13.29 10.38 5.09
N ALA A 389 -14.12 10.08 4.07
CA ALA A 389 -15.27 10.88 3.69
C ALA A 389 -16.56 10.15 4.08
N PHE A 390 -17.52 10.89 4.65
CA PHE A 390 -18.76 10.36 5.20
C PHE A 390 -19.99 11.09 4.66
N PRO A 391 -21.20 10.52 4.74
CA PRO A 391 -22.42 11.17 4.24
C PRO A 391 -22.64 12.55 4.84
N GLY A 392 -22.80 13.55 3.98
CA GLY A 392 -22.99 14.94 4.38
C GLY A 392 -21.69 15.76 4.45
N GLU A 393 -20.60 15.28 3.85
CA GLU A 393 -19.35 16.01 3.81
C GLU A 393 -19.10 16.60 2.41
N TYR A 394 -18.62 17.85 2.35
CA TYR A 394 -18.07 18.41 1.12
C TYR A 394 -16.78 17.70 0.74
N TRP A 395 -16.73 17.22 -0.50
CA TRP A 395 -15.54 16.57 -1.07
C TRP A 395 -15.30 17.07 -2.49
N ARG A 396 -14.92 18.32 -2.58
CA ARG A 396 -14.84 19.09 -3.81
C ARG A 396 -13.74 18.62 -4.74
N PHE A 397 -13.98 18.80 -6.03
CA PHE A 397 -12.99 18.53 -7.07
C PHE A 397 -13.16 19.49 -8.26
N ASN A 398 -12.10 19.62 -9.06
CA ASN A 398 -12.14 20.48 -10.24
C ASN A 398 -12.63 19.67 -11.45
N GLY A 399 -13.89 19.75 -11.78
CA GLY A 399 -14.48 19.07 -12.93
C GLY A 399 -15.99 19.07 -12.89
N ASP A 400 -16.61 18.75 -14.02
CA ASP A 400 -18.05 18.51 -14.13
C ASP A 400 -18.28 17.07 -14.58
N PRO A 401 -18.76 16.19 -13.67
CA PRO A 401 -18.98 14.78 -14.00
C PRO A 401 -20.24 14.55 -14.84
N ASN A 402 -21.05 15.58 -15.12
CA ASN A 402 -22.32 15.45 -15.81
C ASN A 402 -22.09 15.03 -17.27
N THR A 403 -22.24 13.75 -17.52
CA THR A 403 -22.15 13.12 -18.85
C THR A 403 -23.40 12.31 -19.13
N SER A 404 -23.47 11.68 -20.30
CA SER A 404 -24.57 10.74 -20.61
C SER A 404 -24.60 9.53 -19.66
N THR A 405 -23.49 9.22 -18.98
CA THR A 405 -23.33 8.04 -18.10
C THR A 405 -23.25 8.38 -16.62
N SER A 406 -23.18 9.68 -16.26
CA SER A 406 -23.16 10.12 -14.86
C SER A 406 -24.21 11.19 -14.66
N ALA A 407 -25.02 11.04 -13.61
CA ALA A 407 -26.00 12.04 -13.18
C ALA A 407 -25.67 12.48 -11.77
N ASN A 408 -24.85 13.50 -11.65
CA ASN A 408 -24.51 14.13 -10.38
C ASN A 408 -25.30 15.43 -10.24
N PRO A 409 -25.97 15.69 -9.11
CA PRO A 409 -26.71 16.93 -8.91
C PRO A 409 -25.82 18.16 -8.72
N TYR A 410 -24.51 17.96 -8.55
CA TYR A 410 -23.51 19.01 -8.31
C TYR A 410 -22.48 19.08 -9.43
N THR A 411 -21.93 20.26 -9.66
CA THR A 411 -20.59 20.41 -10.23
C THR A 411 -19.55 20.04 -9.17
N GLY A 412 -18.32 19.67 -9.58
CA GLY A 412 -17.31 19.16 -8.65
C GLY A 412 -16.94 20.15 -7.53
N ASP A 413 -16.92 21.45 -7.82
CA ASP A 413 -16.64 22.52 -6.84
C ASP A 413 -17.70 22.68 -5.73
N LYS A 414 -18.85 22.04 -5.91
CA LYS A 414 -19.97 22.03 -4.95
C LYS A 414 -20.34 20.64 -4.48
N TYR A 415 -19.55 19.64 -4.83
CA TYR A 415 -19.87 18.25 -4.53
C TYR A 415 -19.94 18.00 -3.02
N ILE A 416 -21.08 17.43 -2.61
CA ILE A 416 -21.34 16.91 -1.27
C ILE A 416 -21.58 15.40 -1.40
N LEU A 417 -20.90 14.63 -0.58
CA LEU A 417 -21.08 13.18 -0.54
C LEU A 417 -22.35 12.84 0.26
N TRP A 418 -23.43 12.53 -0.42
CA TRP A 418 -24.62 11.96 0.20
C TRP A 418 -24.73 10.49 -0.20
N ASN A 419 -24.17 9.60 0.57
CA ASN A 419 -24.07 8.16 0.27
C ASN A 419 -24.90 7.31 1.24
N TYR A 420 -26.08 7.75 1.61
CA TYR A 420 -27.06 6.92 2.31
C TYR A 420 -27.94 6.15 1.31
N VAL A 421 -28.50 5.04 1.79
CA VAL A 421 -29.30 4.11 0.97
C VAL A 421 -30.73 3.98 1.50
N TRP A 422 -31.62 3.49 0.65
CA TRP A 422 -32.96 3.06 1.04
C TRP A 422 -33.38 1.80 0.26
N TYR A 423 -34.41 1.14 0.76
CA TYR A 423 -35.00 -0.02 0.14
C TYR A 423 -36.45 0.28 -0.28
N ASN A 424 -36.91 -0.36 -1.33
CA ASN A 424 -38.30 -0.27 -1.79
C ASN A 424 -39.15 -1.45 -1.34
N ASP A 425 -38.53 -2.50 -0.80
CA ASP A 425 -39.19 -3.71 -0.33
C ASP A 425 -39.07 -3.81 1.19
N PRO A 426 -40.21 -3.89 1.94
CA PRO A 426 -40.19 -4.10 3.39
C PRO A 426 -39.40 -5.30 3.85
N ALA A 427 -39.34 -6.38 3.05
CA ALA A 427 -38.55 -7.56 3.34
C ALA A 427 -37.04 -7.29 3.44
N ASN A 428 -36.58 -6.19 2.85
CA ASN A 428 -35.17 -5.79 2.86
C ASN A 428 -34.82 -4.80 3.98
N PHE A 429 -35.78 -4.25 4.72
CA PHE A 429 -35.52 -3.23 5.73
C PHE A 429 -34.57 -3.69 6.83
N ASP A 430 -34.72 -4.91 7.27
CA ASP A 430 -33.84 -5.52 8.29
C ASP A 430 -32.90 -6.56 7.71
N ASN A 431 -32.96 -6.80 6.40
CA ASN A 431 -32.06 -7.73 5.72
C ASN A 431 -30.74 -7.06 5.37
N VAL A 432 -29.80 -7.09 6.31
CA VAL A 432 -28.42 -6.59 6.12
C VAL A 432 -27.65 -7.30 5.00
N MET A 433 -28.22 -8.37 4.46
CA MET A 433 -27.65 -9.23 3.42
C MET A 433 -28.10 -8.81 2.01
N SER A 434 -29.15 -7.98 1.91
CA SER A 434 -29.67 -7.56 0.60
C SER A 434 -28.74 -6.55 -0.07
N SER A 435 -28.48 -6.79 -1.34
CA SER A 435 -27.86 -5.82 -2.26
C SER A 435 -28.89 -4.94 -2.97
N ASP A 436 -30.19 -5.21 -2.78
CA ASP A 436 -31.30 -4.50 -3.43
C ASP A 436 -31.60 -3.18 -2.73
N HIS A 437 -30.77 -2.18 -2.96
CA HIS A 437 -30.90 -0.84 -2.40
C HIS A 437 -30.59 0.23 -3.44
N PHE A 438 -31.01 1.44 -3.13
CA PHE A 438 -30.78 2.65 -3.92
C PHE A 438 -30.00 3.65 -3.12
N GLY A 439 -29.08 4.35 -3.75
CA GLY A 439 -28.25 5.37 -3.12
C GLY A 439 -28.70 6.78 -3.48
N ALA A 440 -28.54 7.69 -2.52
CA ALA A 440 -28.79 9.10 -2.74
C ALA A 440 -27.92 9.66 -3.87
N ASP A 441 -28.41 10.72 -4.52
CA ASP A 441 -27.71 11.46 -5.58
C ASP A 441 -27.17 10.57 -6.72
N ASN A 442 -27.97 9.57 -7.10
CA ASN A 442 -27.66 8.62 -8.20
C ASN A 442 -26.43 7.71 -7.98
N LEU A 443 -26.06 7.46 -6.73
CA LEU A 443 -25.05 6.45 -6.41
C LEU A 443 -25.55 5.02 -6.61
N LEU A 444 -26.87 4.81 -6.66
CA LEU A 444 -27.51 3.51 -6.89
C LEU A 444 -26.98 2.40 -5.95
N THR A 445 -26.60 1.26 -6.53
CA THR A 445 -26.11 0.09 -5.78
C THR A 445 -24.64 0.19 -5.38
N SER A 446 -23.90 1.18 -5.86
CA SER A 446 -22.47 1.35 -5.59
C SER A 446 -22.22 2.24 -4.36
N VAL A 447 -23.04 2.08 -3.30
CA VAL A 447 -22.95 2.90 -2.10
C VAL A 447 -22.23 2.13 -1.00
N HIS A 448 -21.29 2.80 -0.37
CA HIS A 448 -20.57 2.35 0.81
C HIS A 448 -20.82 3.32 1.96
N GLY A 449 -20.65 2.88 3.22
CA GLY A 449 -20.91 3.73 4.38
C GLY A 449 -19.99 4.94 4.46
N MET A 450 -18.70 4.71 4.21
CA MET A 450 -17.66 5.73 4.08
C MET A 450 -16.78 5.46 2.88
N TYR A 451 -16.02 6.47 2.50
CA TYR A 451 -15.01 6.40 1.44
C TYR A 451 -13.64 6.77 2.00
N ILE A 452 -12.57 6.33 1.34
CA ILE A 452 -11.22 6.75 1.67
C ILE A 452 -11.01 8.15 1.11
N ARG A 453 -10.55 9.10 1.94
CA ARG A 453 -10.20 10.47 1.53
C ARG A 453 -8.70 10.73 1.55
N LYS A 454 -7.92 9.88 2.24
CA LYS A 454 -6.46 10.05 2.30
C LYS A 454 -5.85 10.04 0.90
N PHE A 455 -4.91 10.95 0.65
CA PHE A 455 -4.30 11.25 -0.66
C PHE A 455 -5.27 11.79 -1.71
N SER A 456 -6.52 12.10 -1.35
CA SER A 456 -7.42 12.74 -2.29
C SER A 456 -6.94 14.14 -2.62
N ASP A 457 -6.86 14.42 -3.92
CA ASP A 457 -6.50 15.72 -4.46
C ASP A 457 -7.76 16.59 -4.61
N ASP A 458 -8.32 16.97 -3.49
CA ASP A 458 -9.53 17.77 -3.42
C ASP A 458 -9.25 19.27 -3.24
N LEU A 459 -10.25 20.10 -3.58
CA LEU A 459 -10.13 21.56 -3.53
C LEU A 459 -10.04 22.13 -2.10
N ASP A 460 -10.34 21.34 -1.07
CA ASP A 460 -10.18 21.78 0.32
C ASP A 460 -8.70 21.94 0.71
N VAL A 461 -7.83 21.20 0.06
CA VAL A 461 -6.39 21.16 0.38
C VAL A 461 -5.49 21.54 -0.78
N ASN A 462 -5.96 21.49 -2.03
CA ASN A 462 -5.19 21.82 -3.22
C ASN A 462 -5.99 22.62 -4.25
N ALA A 463 -5.75 23.92 -4.33
CA ALA A 463 -6.42 24.81 -5.27
C ALA A 463 -6.08 24.55 -6.74
N THR A 464 -4.96 23.86 -7.02
CA THR A 464 -4.52 23.50 -8.37
C THR A 464 -4.30 22.00 -8.46
N PRO A 465 -5.32 21.23 -8.80
CA PRO A 465 -5.26 19.76 -8.80
C PRO A 465 -4.19 19.17 -9.71
N ASN A 466 -3.63 18.06 -9.26
CA ASN A 466 -2.62 17.27 -9.98
C ASN A 466 -3.20 16.38 -11.08
N TYR A 467 -4.49 16.46 -11.35
CA TYR A 467 -5.16 15.67 -12.40
C TYR A 467 -5.74 16.57 -13.51
N ASN A 468 -5.92 15.99 -14.68
CA ASN A 468 -6.71 16.55 -15.77
C ASN A 468 -8.07 15.86 -15.80
N PHE A 469 -9.14 16.57 -15.40
CA PHE A 469 -10.49 16.00 -15.45
C PHE A 469 -11.05 15.94 -16.88
N ASN A 470 -10.63 16.89 -17.72
CA ASN A 470 -10.98 16.98 -19.14
C ASN A 470 -9.71 17.05 -19.98
N THR A 471 -9.63 16.21 -21.01
CA THR A 471 -8.55 16.20 -21.99
C THR A 471 -9.14 16.18 -23.40
N ALA A 472 -8.71 17.08 -24.27
CA ALA A 472 -9.16 17.23 -25.65
C ALA A 472 -10.71 17.25 -25.79
N GLY A 473 -11.40 17.93 -24.87
CA GLY A 473 -12.85 18.07 -24.87
C GLY A 473 -13.64 16.82 -24.42
N LYS A 474 -12.94 15.82 -23.86
CA LYS A 474 -13.55 14.62 -23.27
C LYS A 474 -13.36 14.59 -21.77
N ASN A 475 -14.39 14.20 -21.02
CA ASN A 475 -14.26 13.91 -19.61
C ASN A 475 -13.45 12.61 -19.43
N VAL A 476 -12.26 12.72 -18.85
CA VAL A 476 -11.42 11.57 -18.52
C VAL A 476 -11.51 11.21 -17.01
N GLY A 477 -12.20 12.05 -16.25
CA GLY A 477 -12.31 11.91 -14.78
C GLY A 477 -10.96 12.05 -14.10
N PHE A 478 -10.64 11.14 -13.19
CA PHE A 478 -9.41 11.17 -12.39
C PHE A 478 -8.29 10.27 -12.95
N ARG A 479 -8.38 9.84 -14.22
CA ARG A 479 -7.42 8.88 -14.81
C ARG A 479 -6.05 9.46 -15.07
N GLU A 480 -5.99 10.75 -15.36
CA GLU A 480 -4.77 11.46 -15.69
C GLU A 480 -4.28 12.24 -14.48
N CYS A 481 -3.76 11.54 -13.47
CA CYS A 481 -3.28 12.14 -12.23
C CYS A 481 -1.76 11.96 -12.08
N MET A 482 -1.08 13.03 -11.66
CA MET A 482 0.37 13.03 -11.42
C MET A 482 0.74 13.07 -9.93
N THR A 483 -0.20 12.88 -9.02
CA THR A 483 0.11 12.84 -7.59
C THR A 483 1.13 11.75 -7.32
N SER A 484 2.34 12.15 -6.92
CA SER A 484 3.43 11.22 -6.63
C SER A 484 3.27 10.58 -5.27
N THR A 485 3.91 9.44 -5.04
CA THR A 485 3.78 8.67 -3.80
C THR A 485 5.10 8.56 -3.06
N MET A 486 5.04 8.63 -1.75
CA MET A 486 6.21 8.47 -0.87
C MET A 486 6.27 7.02 -0.38
N GLU A 487 7.22 6.24 -0.91
CA GLU A 487 7.49 4.88 -0.44
C GLU A 487 8.14 4.90 0.96
N ILE A 488 9.07 5.82 1.19
CA ILE A 488 9.59 6.12 2.52
C ILE A 488 9.37 7.61 2.76
N ARG A 489 8.76 7.96 3.88
CA ARG A 489 8.65 9.33 4.32
C ARG A 489 9.29 9.54 5.69
N TYR A 490 9.65 10.78 6.01
CA TYR A 490 10.44 11.06 7.21
C TYR A 490 9.75 10.66 8.53
N ALA A 491 8.41 10.69 8.58
CA ALA A 491 7.68 10.17 9.73
C ALA A 491 7.99 8.67 9.99
N GLU A 492 8.24 7.87 8.93
CA GLU A 492 8.67 6.48 9.10
C GLU A 492 10.08 6.41 9.70
N VAL A 493 11.00 7.29 9.30
CA VAL A 493 12.34 7.37 9.90
C VAL A 493 12.25 7.64 11.40
N LEU A 494 11.40 8.58 11.81
CA LEU A 494 11.17 8.88 13.23
C LEU A 494 10.52 7.73 13.98
N LEU A 495 9.52 7.08 13.41
CA LEU A 495 8.83 5.95 14.04
C LEU A 495 9.70 4.69 14.08
N ASN A 496 10.61 4.50 13.13
CA ASN A 496 11.63 3.46 13.18
C ASN A 496 12.63 3.73 14.31
N LEU A 497 13.06 4.99 14.51
CA LEU A 497 13.89 5.37 15.65
C LEU A 497 13.14 5.19 16.98
N ALA A 498 11.86 5.54 17.05
CA ALA A 498 11.04 5.36 18.24
C ALA A 498 10.93 3.88 18.64
N GLU A 499 10.71 3.01 17.65
CA GLU A 499 10.63 1.57 17.85
C GLU A 499 11.97 0.98 18.30
N ALA A 500 13.08 1.39 17.66
CA ALA A 500 14.43 0.99 18.07
C ALA A 500 14.77 1.47 19.48
N ALA A 501 14.45 2.72 19.81
CA ALA A 501 14.65 3.30 21.15
C ALA A 501 13.85 2.53 22.21
N CYS A 502 12.57 2.26 21.94
CA CYS A 502 11.74 1.45 22.83
C CYS A 502 12.34 0.05 23.03
N GLY A 503 12.73 -0.64 21.95
CA GLY A 503 13.36 -1.96 22.01
C GLY A 503 14.69 -1.96 22.79
N ALA A 504 15.46 -0.87 22.70
CA ALA A 504 16.70 -0.64 23.45
C ALA A 504 16.50 -0.05 24.85
N ASN A 505 15.29 -0.08 25.42
CA ASN A 505 14.93 0.47 26.72
C ASN A 505 15.14 2.00 26.88
N GLN A 506 15.10 2.75 25.77
CA GLN A 506 15.16 4.21 25.75
C GLN A 506 13.74 4.81 25.55
N MET A 507 12.77 4.37 26.38
CA MET A 507 11.35 4.73 26.22
C MET A 507 11.10 6.24 26.30
N GLY A 508 11.93 7.00 27.06
CA GLY A 508 11.81 8.46 27.11
C GLY A 508 11.96 9.09 25.71
N GLU A 509 12.99 8.70 24.97
CA GLU A 509 13.22 9.18 23.60
C GLU A 509 12.12 8.70 22.63
N ALA A 510 11.69 7.44 22.78
CA ALA A 510 10.59 6.89 21.99
C ALA A 510 9.30 7.73 22.14
N VAL A 511 8.96 8.10 23.37
CA VAL A 511 7.79 8.95 23.67
C VAL A 511 7.96 10.36 23.11
N ASP A 512 9.16 10.95 23.16
CA ASP A 512 9.39 12.27 22.58
C ASP A 512 9.26 12.28 21.04
N LEU A 513 9.66 11.20 20.38
CA LEU A 513 9.43 11.03 18.95
C LEU A 513 7.93 10.89 18.61
N LEU A 514 7.17 10.15 19.41
CA LEU A 514 5.71 10.08 19.27
C LEU A 514 5.05 11.44 19.44
N LYS A 515 5.50 12.26 20.41
CA LYS A 515 5.00 13.63 20.61
C LYS A 515 5.20 14.50 19.36
N ARG A 516 6.32 14.39 18.67
CA ARG A 516 6.58 15.13 17.43
C ARG A 516 5.58 14.76 16.33
N ILE A 517 5.34 13.47 16.11
CA ILE A 517 4.34 12.99 15.12
C ILE A 517 2.95 13.54 15.45
N ARG A 518 2.58 13.48 16.74
CA ARG A 518 1.25 13.92 17.19
C ARG A 518 1.09 15.44 17.23
N ALA A 519 2.15 16.19 17.52
CA ALA A 519 2.13 17.65 17.41
C ALA A 519 1.76 18.11 16.00
N ARG A 520 2.30 17.45 14.96
CA ARG A 520 1.93 17.71 13.59
C ARG A 520 0.46 17.39 13.29
N ALA A 521 -0.14 16.42 13.97
CA ALA A 521 -1.56 16.11 13.86
C ALA A 521 -2.47 17.10 14.60
N GLY A 522 -1.89 18.04 15.37
CA GLY A 522 -2.60 19.08 16.11
C GLY A 522 -2.75 18.86 17.61
N TYR A 523 -2.11 17.82 18.15
CA TYR A 523 -2.08 17.61 19.60
C TYR A 523 -1.03 18.51 20.27
N THR A 524 -1.29 18.90 21.52
CA THR A 524 -0.47 19.83 22.27
C THR A 524 0.01 19.24 23.61
N ALA A 525 0.92 19.95 24.27
CA ALA A 525 1.41 19.58 25.59
C ALA A 525 0.30 19.56 26.67
N ASP A 526 -0.76 20.35 26.50
CA ASP A 526 -1.86 20.47 27.46
C ASP A 526 -2.59 19.14 27.71
N ASN A 527 -2.61 18.27 26.70
CA ASN A 527 -3.20 16.93 26.79
C ASN A 527 -2.14 15.82 26.65
N ASN A 528 -0.88 16.10 26.99
CA ASN A 528 0.25 15.18 26.80
C ASN A 528 0.33 14.63 25.36
N TYR A 529 0.01 15.45 24.35
CA TYR A 529 -0.05 15.05 22.94
C TYR A 529 -0.98 13.84 22.70
N GLY A 530 -2.00 13.66 23.54
CA GLY A 530 -2.92 12.52 23.47
C GLY A 530 -2.29 11.17 23.84
N LEU A 531 -1.08 11.17 24.42
CA LEU A 531 -0.38 9.96 24.81
C LEU A 531 -0.72 9.54 26.26
N PRO A 532 -0.76 8.21 26.54
CA PRO A 532 -0.81 7.71 27.91
C PRO A 532 0.34 8.24 28.79
N ALA A 533 0.08 8.41 30.08
CA ALA A 533 1.08 8.99 30.98
C ALA A 533 2.21 8.01 31.37
N ASN A 534 1.98 6.70 31.26
CA ASN A 534 2.86 5.66 31.85
C ASN A 534 3.76 4.95 30.81
N LEU A 535 3.86 5.44 29.60
CA LEU A 535 4.59 4.76 28.52
C LEU A 535 6.09 4.58 28.82
N THR A 536 6.69 5.45 29.61
CA THR A 536 8.12 5.35 29.97
C THR A 536 8.40 4.27 31.01
N GLY A 537 7.39 3.72 31.66
CA GLY A 537 7.51 2.70 32.71
C GLY A 537 7.16 1.28 32.27
N ASP A 538 6.58 1.10 31.04
CA ASP A 538 6.19 -0.20 30.50
C ASP A 538 6.61 -0.28 29.02
N GLN A 539 7.66 -1.05 28.74
CA GLN A 539 8.20 -1.22 27.39
C GLN A 539 7.16 -1.79 26.42
N ALA A 540 6.36 -2.75 26.87
CA ALA A 540 5.34 -3.36 26.00
C ALA A 540 4.20 -2.39 25.70
N ALA A 541 3.80 -1.55 26.66
CA ALA A 541 2.83 -0.50 26.44
C ALA A 541 3.38 0.60 25.51
N CYS A 542 4.64 0.98 25.67
CA CYS A 542 5.32 1.93 24.78
C CYS A 542 5.38 1.39 23.36
N MET A 543 5.79 0.14 23.18
CA MET A 543 5.83 -0.52 21.87
C MET A 543 4.44 -0.62 21.23
N ALA A 544 3.44 -1.00 22.01
CA ALA A 544 2.05 -1.04 21.56
C ALA A 544 1.54 0.34 21.11
N ALA A 545 1.91 1.41 21.83
CA ALA A 545 1.56 2.78 21.45
C ALA A 545 2.24 3.22 20.15
N ILE A 546 3.51 2.82 19.93
CA ILE A 546 4.22 3.07 18.66
C ILE A 546 3.53 2.35 17.50
N LEU A 547 3.21 1.08 17.66
CA LEU A 547 2.54 0.30 16.62
C LEU A 547 1.12 0.81 16.32
N TYR A 548 0.40 1.28 17.35
CA TYR A 548 -0.89 1.93 17.16
C TYR A 548 -0.76 3.27 16.43
N GLU A 549 0.25 4.09 16.78
CA GLU A 549 0.52 5.33 16.03
C GLU A 549 0.89 5.05 14.57
N ARG A 550 1.71 4.02 14.30
CA ARG A 550 2.03 3.59 12.93
C ARG A 550 0.77 3.17 12.16
N GLN A 551 -0.14 2.46 12.80
CA GLN A 551 -1.41 2.03 12.21
C GLN A 551 -2.27 3.22 11.77
N ILE A 552 -2.33 4.28 12.56
CA ILE A 552 -3.09 5.50 12.26
C ILE A 552 -2.37 6.38 11.25
N GLU A 553 -1.10 6.67 11.50
CA GLU A 553 -0.28 7.57 10.70
C GLU A 553 -0.08 7.04 9.27
N PHE A 554 0.12 5.72 9.12
CA PHE A 554 0.39 5.07 7.85
C PHE A 554 -0.82 4.32 7.26
N ALA A 555 -2.03 4.55 7.75
CA ALA A 555 -3.23 3.98 7.16
C ALA A 555 -3.25 4.24 5.64
N TYR A 556 -3.51 3.20 4.85
CA TYR A 556 -3.52 3.23 3.38
C TYR A 556 -2.16 3.54 2.70
N GLU A 557 -1.04 3.46 3.43
CA GLU A 557 0.30 3.64 2.86
C GLU A 557 1.02 2.31 2.56
N GLY A 558 0.32 1.18 2.61
CA GLY A 558 0.89 -0.14 2.34
C GLY A 558 1.85 -0.66 3.41
N LYS A 559 1.87 -0.06 4.61
CA LYS A 559 2.78 -0.43 5.70
C LYS A 559 2.18 -1.44 6.66
N ARG A 560 0.85 -1.46 6.80
CA ARG A 560 0.16 -2.23 7.84
C ARG A 560 0.40 -3.73 7.75
N PHE A 561 0.34 -4.31 6.56
CA PHE A 561 0.59 -5.74 6.37
C PHE A 561 1.99 -6.15 6.85
N GLU A 562 3.00 -5.34 6.54
CA GLU A 562 4.37 -5.60 6.98
C GLU A 562 4.53 -5.47 8.50
N ASP A 563 3.92 -4.45 9.12
CA ASP A 563 3.91 -4.31 10.57
C ASP A 563 3.22 -5.51 11.25
N MET A 564 2.09 -5.98 10.71
CA MET A 564 1.40 -7.18 11.21
C MET A 564 2.24 -8.44 11.06
N ARG A 565 2.95 -8.61 9.93
CA ARG A 565 3.82 -9.79 9.72
C ARG A 565 5.03 -9.77 10.64
N ARG A 566 5.79 -8.67 10.65
CA ARG A 566 7.03 -8.60 11.42
C ARG A 566 6.81 -8.67 12.94
N TRP A 567 5.65 -8.24 13.41
CA TRP A 567 5.20 -8.35 14.80
C TRP A 567 4.33 -9.58 15.07
N LEU A 568 4.07 -10.43 14.04
CA LEU A 568 3.28 -11.65 14.14
C LEU A 568 1.85 -11.42 14.67
N LEU A 569 1.21 -10.29 14.31
CA LEU A 569 -0.07 -9.86 14.87
C LEU A 569 -1.27 -10.64 14.32
N PHE A 570 -1.10 -11.46 13.30
CA PHE A 570 -2.18 -12.29 12.78
C PHE A 570 -2.63 -13.34 13.80
N ASP A 571 -1.68 -14.07 14.41
CA ASP A 571 -1.94 -15.16 15.36
C ASP A 571 -1.07 -15.10 16.63
N GLY A 572 -0.23 -14.07 16.77
CA GLY A 572 0.74 -13.96 17.86
C GLY A 572 1.99 -14.83 17.68
N GLY A 573 2.15 -15.49 16.51
CA GLY A 573 3.25 -16.40 16.22
C GLY A 573 3.11 -17.78 16.83
N VAL A 574 1.95 -18.12 17.40
CA VAL A 574 1.72 -19.42 18.07
C VAL A 574 1.77 -20.62 17.11
N GLY A 575 1.46 -20.39 15.83
CA GLY A 575 1.49 -21.43 14.81
C GLY A 575 2.87 -21.79 14.27
N LEU A 576 3.92 -21.01 14.55
CA LEU A 576 5.25 -21.16 13.94
C LEU A 576 5.87 -22.54 14.18
N ALA A 577 5.90 -22.99 15.43
CA ALA A 577 6.48 -24.30 15.76
C ALA A 577 5.69 -25.45 15.14
N GLY A 578 4.37 -25.35 15.07
CA GLY A 578 3.51 -26.34 14.40
C GLY A 578 3.72 -26.39 12.88
N ALA A 579 4.13 -25.27 12.26
CA ALA A 579 4.53 -25.23 10.87
C ALA A 579 5.97 -25.73 10.64
N GLY A 580 6.70 -26.12 11.71
CA GLY A 580 8.10 -26.59 11.64
C GLY A 580 9.14 -25.48 11.68
N ALA A 581 8.74 -24.23 11.92
CA ALA A 581 9.66 -23.12 12.05
C ALA A 581 10.16 -22.95 13.50
N LYS A 582 11.25 -22.21 13.69
CA LYS A 582 11.78 -21.89 15.02
C LYS A 582 10.72 -21.20 15.88
N ALA A 583 10.53 -21.68 17.11
CA ALA A 583 9.55 -21.15 18.04
C ALA A 583 9.87 -19.73 18.51
N LEU A 584 8.85 -18.98 18.90
CA LEU A 584 8.92 -17.61 19.43
C LEU A 584 9.27 -17.61 20.94
N THR A 585 10.50 -17.93 21.29
CA THR A 585 10.90 -18.17 22.68
C THR A 585 11.14 -16.90 23.47
N GLY A 586 11.70 -15.86 22.83
CA GLY A 586 12.08 -14.62 23.50
C GLY A 586 10.94 -13.62 23.76
N TRP A 587 9.72 -13.95 23.31
CA TRP A 587 8.53 -13.08 23.41
C TRP A 587 7.42 -13.72 24.25
N GLY A 588 7.78 -14.62 25.14
CA GLY A 588 6.80 -15.36 25.95
C GLY A 588 5.90 -16.29 25.14
N GLY A 589 6.33 -16.67 23.93
CA GLY A 589 5.61 -17.55 23.02
C GLY A 589 4.46 -16.89 22.24
N ASN A 590 4.14 -15.61 22.50
CA ASN A 590 3.04 -14.92 21.83
C ASN A 590 3.20 -13.40 21.87
N THR A 591 3.46 -12.77 20.73
CA THR A 591 3.64 -11.33 20.62
C THR A 591 2.35 -10.55 20.87
N CYS A 592 1.20 -11.11 20.55
CA CYS A 592 -0.09 -10.47 20.84
C CYS A 592 -0.31 -10.35 22.34
N THR A 593 0.02 -11.40 23.12
CA THR A 593 -0.01 -11.34 24.59
C THR A 593 0.99 -10.32 25.12
N TYR A 594 2.20 -10.29 24.58
CA TYR A 594 3.23 -9.31 24.96
C TYR A 594 2.74 -7.86 24.79
N LEU A 595 2.14 -7.54 23.65
CA LEU A 595 1.67 -6.19 23.33
C LEU A 595 0.29 -5.86 23.92
N GLY A 596 -0.44 -6.83 24.47
CA GLY A 596 -1.86 -6.69 24.78
C GLY A 596 -2.70 -6.45 23.51
N PHE A 597 -2.28 -7.03 22.39
CA PHE A 597 -2.98 -6.94 21.11
C PHE A 597 -3.92 -8.13 20.94
N LYS A 598 -5.12 -7.89 20.47
CA LYS A 598 -6.05 -8.96 20.11
C LYS A 598 -5.67 -9.55 18.75
N PRO A 599 -5.33 -10.85 18.67
CA PRO A 599 -4.96 -11.47 17.39
C PRO A 599 -5.99 -11.21 16.29
N PHE A 600 -5.53 -11.04 15.07
CA PHE A 600 -6.40 -10.78 13.93
C PHE A 600 -7.28 -12.00 13.59
N VAL A 601 -6.72 -13.19 13.78
CA VAL A 601 -7.44 -14.47 13.62
C VAL A 601 -8.65 -14.55 14.57
N GLY A 602 -9.77 -14.99 14.03
CA GLY A 602 -11.02 -15.11 14.77
C GLY A 602 -11.83 -13.82 14.87
N GLN A 603 -11.29 -12.67 14.47
CA GLN A 603 -12.03 -11.42 14.39
C GLN A 603 -12.85 -11.36 13.10
N ARG A 604 -13.88 -10.52 13.11
CA ARG A 604 -14.69 -10.21 11.93
C ARG A 604 -14.25 -8.87 11.35
N ARG A 605 -14.40 -8.78 10.06
CA ARG A 605 -14.21 -7.53 9.31
C ARG A 605 -15.45 -7.29 8.46
N ASP A 606 -16.35 -6.47 8.96
CA ASP A 606 -17.63 -6.19 8.32
C ASP A 606 -17.54 -4.94 7.43
N GLU A 607 -18.55 -4.77 6.57
CA GLU A 607 -18.86 -3.54 5.87
C GLU A 607 -20.15 -2.94 6.45
N PHE A 608 -20.36 -1.67 6.22
CA PHE A 608 -21.57 -1.00 6.65
C PHE A 608 -22.06 0.04 5.63
N VAL A 609 -23.32 0.42 5.76
CA VAL A 609 -23.92 1.54 5.05
C VAL A 609 -24.73 2.37 6.06
N PHE A 610 -25.00 3.62 5.70
CA PHE A 610 -26.01 4.41 6.35
C PHE A 610 -27.31 4.27 5.55
N ARG A 611 -28.34 3.75 6.19
CA ARG A 611 -29.64 3.51 5.59
C ARG A 611 -30.67 4.45 6.16
N LEU A 612 -31.65 4.88 5.34
CA LEU A 612 -32.82 5.59 5.87
C LEU A 612 -33.54 4.74 6.91
N GLN A 613 -33.99 5.39 7.98
CA GLN A 613 -34.86 4.74 8.97
C GLN A 613 -36.15 4.20 8.30
N ASN A 614 -36.69 3.10 8.84
CA ASN A 614 -37.81 2.38 8.22
C ASN A 614 -39.00 3.28 7.83
N LYS A 615 -39.29 4.29 8.65
CA LYS A 615 -40.39 5.27 8.37
C LYS A 615 -40.21 6.08 7.08
N TYR A 616 -38.99 6.17 6.55
CA TYR A 616 -38.66 6.89 5.32
C TYR A 616 -38.40 5.96 4.14
N ASN A 617 -38.37 4.66 4.34
CA ASN A 617 -38.24 3.70 3.24
C ASN A 617 -39.60 3.52 2.54
N TYR A 618 -39.56 3.19 1.25
CA TYR A 618 -40.80 2.86 0.54
C TYR A 618 -41.35 1.53 1.05
N THR A 619 -42.65 1.49 1.34
CA THR A 619 -43.35 0.26 1.66
C THR A 619 -44.21 -0.16 0.48
N ASP A 620 -44.48 -1.45 0.37
CA ASP A 620 -45.34 -1.99 -0.66
C ASP A 620 -46.72 -1.29 -0.64
N GLY A 621 -47.16 -0.85 -1.81
CA GLY A 621 -48.44 -0.15 -1.97
C GLY A 621 -48.45 1.35 -1.69
N GLN A 622 -47.38 1.98 -1.21
CA GLN A 622 -47.38 3.42 -0.86
C GLN A 622 -47.26 4.40 -2.02
N SER A 623 -47.00 3.99 -3.24
CA SER A 623 -46.72 4.97 -4.28
C SER A 623 -47.30 4.70 -5.66
N GLY A 624 -47.97 3.58 -5.86
CA GLY A 624 -48.36 3.18 -7.21
C GLY A 624 -47.15 2.99 -8.14
N ARG A 625 -45.97 2.73 -7.58
CA ARG A 625 -44.74 2.57 -8.31
C ARG A 625 -44.54 1.14 -8.75
N THR A 626 -44.46 0.96 -10.02
CA THR A 626 -43.64 -0.09 -10.61
C THR A 626 -42.20 0.39 -10.63
N TRP A 627 -41.32 -0.32 -9.97
CA TRP A 627 -39.90 -0.06 -10.04
C TRP A 627 -39.39 -0.33 -11.45
N PRO A 628 -38.83 0.65 -12.13
CA PRO A 628 -38.42 0.45 -13.49
C PRO A 628 -36.96 -0.06 -13.64
N PHE A 629 -36.25 -0.33 -12.52
CA PHE A 629 -34.84 -0.61 -12.62
C PHE A 629 -34.48 -2.05 -12.37
N THR A 630 -33.73 -2.62 -13.31
CA THR A 630 -32.80 -3.72 -13.05
C THR A 630 -31.48 -3.15 -12.55
N ALA A 631 -30.86 -3.80 -11.56
CA ALA A 631 -29.54 -3.44 -11.08
C ALA A 631 -28.58 -3.33 -12.26
N GLY A 632 -27.98 -2.15 -12.46
CA GLY A 632 -27.02 -1.89 -13.55
C GLY A 632 -27.51 -1.01 -14.68
N ASP A 633 -28.79 -0.64 -14.74
CA ASP A 633 -29.26 0.31 -15.73
C ASP A 633 -28.95 1.76 -15.33
N ASN A 634 -27.95 2.32 -16.01
CA ASN A 634 -27.46 3.67 -15.77
C ASN A 634 -28.23 4.76 -16.55
N THR A 635 -29.14 4.39 -17.46
CA THR A 635 -29.76 5.33 -18.39
C THR A 635 -30.89 6.13 -17.75
N GLU A 636 -31.52 5.59 -16.71
CA GLU A 636 -32.70 6.17 -16.06
C GLU A 636 -32.39 7.09 -14.86
N LYS A 637 -31.14 7.28 -14.56
CA LYS A 637 -30.67 8.11 -13.44
C LYS A 637 -31.02 9.58 -13.55
N LYS A 638 -31.36 10.04 -14.74
CA LYS A 638 -31.63 11.45 -15.01
C LYS A 638 -33.04 11.86 -14.70
N ASP A 639 -33.96 10.90 -14.58
CA ASP A 639 -35.36 11.19 -14.38
C ASP A 639 -35.77 11.02 -12.91
N GLU A 640 -36.69 11.83 -12.45
CA GLU A 640 -37.26 11.86 -11.11
C GLU A 640 -37.99 10.57 -10.71
N THR A 641 -37.80 9.46 -11.44
CA THR A 641 -38.56 8.23 -11.25
C THR A 641 -38.19 7.46 -10.00
N ASN A 642 -37.01 7.75 -9.41
CA ASN A 642 -36.61 7.23 -8.10
C ASN A 642 -36.13 8.35 -7.18
N PRO A 643 -37.01 9.27 -6.78
CA PRO A 643 -36.62 10.35 -5.91
C PRO A 643 -36.24 9.80 -4.54
N ASP A 644 -35.22 10.42 -3.98
CA ASP A 644 -34.82 10.24 -2.61
C ASP A 644 -36.04 10.40 -1.68
N PRO A 645 -36.40 9.41 -0.86
CA PRO A 645 -37.59 9.46 -0.01
C PRO A 645 -37.66 10.67 0.91
N ILE A 646 -36.52 11.11 1.49
CA ILE A 646 -36.48 12.25 2.40
C ILE A 646 -36.66 13.60 1.69
N LEU A 647 -36.44 13.64 0.38
CA LEU A 647 -36.69 14.83 -0.44
C LEU A 647 -38.15 14.92 -0.94
N LYS A 648 -39.00 13.95 -0.60
CA LYS A 648 -40.43 13.99 -0.93
C LYS A 648 -41.26 14.69 0.13
N SER A 649 -42.16 15.54 -0.31
CA SER A 649 -43.04 16.32 0.58
C SER A 649 -43.92 15.47 1.49
N ASN A 650 -44.29 14.25 1.06
CA ASN A 650 -45.13 13.33 1.82
C ASN A 650 -44.34 12.35 2.70
N MET A 651 -43.00 12.41 2.72
CA MET A 651 -42.15 11.53 3.53
C MET A 651 -41.23 12.36 4.43
N GLY A 652 -40.03 12.75 3.97
CA GLY A 652 -39.11 13.58 4.75
C GLY A 652 -39.32 15.07 4.61
N GLY A 653 -39.89 15.51 3.47
CA GLY A 653 -40.25 16.90 3.23
C GLY A 653 -39.09 17.88 3.06
N LEU A 654 -37.84 17.37 2.94
CA LEU A 654 -36.70 18.21 2.68
C LEU A 654 -36.67 18.65 1.21
N THR A 655 -36.10 19.81 0.97
CA THR A 655 -35.55 20.17 -0.34
C THR A 655 -34.07 19.80 -0.35
N ARG A 656 -33.46 19.71 -1.53
CA ARG A 656 -31.99 19.50 -1.64
C ARG A 656 -31.23 20.57 -0.84
N ALA A 657 -31.62 21.85 -0.97
CA ALA A 657 -30.97 22.94 -0.26
C ALA A 657 -31.08 22.82 1.28
N THR A 658 -32.21 22.34 1.80
CA THR A 658 -32.37 22.14 3.25
C THR A 658 -31.65 20.90 3.74
N ARG A 659 -31.52 19.84 2.93
CA ARG A 659 -30.63 18.72 3.22
C ARG A 659 -29.17 19.17 3.27
N ASP A 660 -28.73 19.90 2.24
CA ASP A 660 -27.34 20.33 2.10
C ASP A 660 -26.94 21.36 3.18
N ALA A 661 -27.87 21.99 3.86
CA ALA A 661 -27.60 22.85 5.03
C ALA A 661 -27.07 22.07 6.26
N TYR A 662 -27.19 20.75 6.28
CA TYR A 662 -26.56 19.90 7.29
C TYR A 662 -25.11 19.52 6.97
N ALA A 663 -24.62 19.84 5.77
CA ALA A 663 -23.33 19.39 5.30
C ALA A 663 -22.16 20.02 6.06
N VAL A 664 -21.12 19.23 6.26
CA VAL A 664 -19.86 19.61 6.91
C VAL A 664 -18.86 20.08 5.86
N ASP A 665 -18.30 21.25 6.07
CA ASP A 665 -17.25 21.85 5.24
C ASP A 665 -15.93 21.88 6.02
N LEU A 666 -14.94 21.14 5.55
CA LEU A 666 -13.60 21.07 6.12
C LEU A 666 -12.61 22.09 5.53
N SER A 667 -13.07 22.91 4.58
CA SER A 667 -12.23 23.90 3.90
C SER A 667 -11.71 24.96 4.86
N GLU A 668 -10.43 25.29 4.78
CA GLU A 668 -9.80 26.35 5.58
C GLU A 668 -10.37 27.74 5.24
N THR A 669 -10.90 27.92 4.03
CA THR A 669 -11.33 29.22 3.51
C THR A 669 -12.77 29.56 3.85
N ILE A 670 -13.56 28.58 4.27
CA ILE A 670 -15.02 28.71 4.48
C ILE A 670 -15.40 28.48 5.95
N VAL A 671 -14.48 28.66 6.88
CA VAL A 671 -14.75 28.42 8.32
C VAL A 671 -15.69 29.49 8.86
N ASN A 672 -16.98 29.37 8.54
CA ASN A 672 -18.02 30.18 9.17
C ASN A 672 -18.45 29.61 10.53
N LYS A 673 -18.14 28.35 10.81
CA LYS A 673 -18.52 27.64 12.02
C LYS A 673 -17.42 26.65 12.46
N PRO A 674 -17.20 26.49 13.77
CA PRO A 674 -16.33 25.43 14.29
C PRO A 674 -16.75 24.05 13.81
N LEU A 675 -15.79 23.14 13.60
CA LEU A 675 -16.08 21.78 13.15
C LEU A 675 -17.07 21.05 14.08
N ASP A 676 -16.89 21.15 15.39
CA ASP A 676 -17.77 20.49 16.37
C ASP A 676 -19.23 20.95 16.19
N GLU A 677 -19.48 22.24 15.92
CA GLU A 677 -20.83 22.76 15.66
C GLU A 677 -21.44 22.20 14.36
N GLN A 678 -20.62 22.08 13.32
CA GLN A 678 -21.06 21.49 12.05
C GLN A 678 -21.39 20.00 12.21
N LEU A 679 -20.56 19.26 12.97
CA LEU A 679 -20.77 17.84 13.24
C LEU A 679 -22.02 17.59 14.10
N GLU A 680 -22.29 18.42 15.08
CA GLU A 680 -23.54 18.33 15.88
C GLU A 680 -24.79 18.61 15.01
N ASN A 681 -24.68 19.55 14.07
CA ASN A 681 -25.75 19.78 13.11
C ASN A 681 -25.97 18.56 12.20
N LEU A 682 -24.88 17.98 11.67
CA LEU A 682 -24.96 16.77 10.85
C LEU A 682 -25.50 15.58 11.67
N LYS A 683 -25.07 15.44 12.93
CA LYS A 683 -25.60 14.42 13.84
C LYS A 683 -27.11 14.48 13.96
N THR A 684 -27.70 15.69 14.03
CA THR A 684 -29.17 15.87 14.04
C THR A 684 -29.84 15.28 12.79
N PHE A 685 -29.19 15.41 11.63
CA PHE A 685 -29.68 14.78 10.40
C PHE A 685 -29.64 13.25 10.50
N TYR A 686 -28.52 12.68 11.01
CA TYR A 686 -28.41 11.25 11.19
C TYR A 686 -29.43 10.70 12.18
N ASP A 687 -29.60 11.33 13.35
CA ASP A 687 -30.59 10.93 14.35
C ASP A 687 -32.01 10.94 13.79
N THR A 688 -32.28 11.84 12.85
CA THR A 688 -33.62 12.00 12.27
C THR A 688 -33.90 11.03 11.15
N TYR A 689 -32.92 10.79 10.26
CA TYR A 689 -33.14 10.14 8.98
C TYR A 689 -32.41 8.83 8.81
N LEU A 690 -31.25 8.63 9.44
CA LEU A 690 -30.34 7.52 9.14
C LEU A 690 -30.22 6.50 10.27
N VAL A 691 -29.73 5.35 9.93
CA VAL A 691 -29.27 4.30 10.85
C VAL A 691 -28.08 3.59 10.20
N ARG A 692 -27.02 3.32 10.99
CA ARG A 692 -25.91 2.50 10.53
C ARG A 692 -26.33 1.02 10.49
N LYS A 693 -26.10 0.36 9.37
CA LYS A 693 -26.40 -1.06 9.18
C LYS A 693 -25.18 -1.78 8.60
N LYS A 694 -24.86 -2.93 9.16
CA LYS A 694 -23.90 -3.84 8.55
C LYS A 694 -24.45 -4.43 7.27
N ILE A 695 -23.60 -4.63 6.29
CA ILE A 695 -23.93 -5.30 5.03
C ILE A 695 -23.13 -6.60 4.87
N LYS A 696 -23.63 -7.45 3.99
CA LYS A 696 -23.07 -8.79 3.84
C LYS A 696 -21.62 -8.81 3.39
N GLY A 697 -21.22 -8.05 2.44
CA GLY A 697 -19.87 -8.07 1.93
C GLY A 697 -19.18 -9.45 1.91
N ASP A 698 -17.87 -9.47 1.95
CA ASP A 698 -17.06 -10.69 2.00
C ASP A 698 -16.99 -11.36 3.39
N ALA A 699 -17.58 -10.72 4.39
CA ALA A 699 -17.63 -11.26 5.76
C ALA A 699 -18.60 -12.44 5.95
N TYR A 700 -19.17 -12.96 4.85
CA TYR A 700 -20.12 -14.08 4.86
C TYR A 700 -19.84 -15.05 3.71
N ASP A 701 -20.11 -16.33 3.94
CA ASP A 701 -20.04 -17.36 2.90
C ASP A 701 -21.30 -17.37 2.01
N SER A 702 -21.32 -18.23 1.00
CA SER A 702 -22.46 -18.41 0.11
C SER A 702 -23.76 -18.87 0.79
N ASN A 703 -23.65 -19.44 2.00
CA ASN A 703 -24.77 -19.88 2.83
C ASN A 703 -25.20 -18.83 3.88
N ASN A 704 -24.69 -17.62 3.78
CA ASN A 704 -24.91 -16.54 4.72
C ASN A 704 -24.36 -16.80 6.13
N THR A 705 -23.34 -17.66 6.26
CA THR A 705 -22.65 -17.89 7.53
C THR A 705 -21.60 -16.79 7.73
N PRO A 706 -21.57 -16.12 8.90
CA PRO A 706 -20.54 -15.16 9.22
C PRO A 706 -19.15 -15.79 9.19
N LEU A 707 -18.21 -15.15 8.48
CA LEU A 707 -16.82 -15.57 8.42
C LEU A 707 -15.98 -14.78 9.43
N THR A 708 -14.99 -15.45 9.98
CA THR A 708 -13.93 -14.83 10.77
C THR A 708 -12.59 -15.01 10.05
N MET A 709 -11.71 -14.03 10.20
CA MET A 709 -10.40 -14.09 9.56
C MET A 709 -9.59 -15.28 10.06
N SER A 710 -8.85 -15.90 9.17
CA SER A 710 -7.93 -17.01 9.43
C SER A 710 -6.50 -16.60 9.10
N TRP A 711 -5.53 -17.38 9.53
CA TRP A 711 -4.13 -17.22 9.17
C TRP A 711 -3.39 -18.54 9.28
N ASN A 712 -2.55 -18.87 8.32
CA ASN A 712 -1.66 -20.01 8.42
C ASN A 712 -0.23 -19.51 8.66
N ALA A 713 0.43 -20.02 9.69
CA ALA A 713 1.77 -19.58 10.11
C ALA A 713 2.85 -19.71 9.00
N ARG A 714 2.66 -20.61 8.03
CA ARG A 714 3.57 -20.71 6.87
C ARG A 714 3.61 -19.43 6.02
N TYR A 715 2.58 -18.58 6.06
CA TYR A 715 2.54 -17.33 5.32
C TYR A 715 3.47 -16.25 5.88
N TYR A 716 4.09 -16.48 7.01
CA TYR A 716 5.13 -15.59 7.52
C TYR A 716 6.40 -15.62 6.68
N PHE A 717 6.75 -16.79 6.10
CA PHE A 717 7.77 -16.89 5.05
C PHE A 717 7.20 -17.66 3.87
N TRP A 718 7.35 -17.11 2.68
CA TRP A 718 6.75 -17.68 1.48
C TRP A 718 7.58 -18.81 0.90
N GLY A 719 6.89 -19.78 0.33
CA GLY A 719 7.48 -20.86 -0.42
C GLY A 719 7.77 -20.48 -1.87
N PHE A 720 8.54 -21.36 -2.54
CA PHE A 720 8.86 -21.25 -3.95
C PHE A 720 7.89 -22.05 -4.79
N THR A 721 7.61 -21.55 -6.00
CA THR A 721 6.83 -22.29 -6.98
C THR A 721 7.61 -23.49 -7.54
N GLN A 722 6.89 -24.46 -8.11
CA GLN A 722 7.52 -25.59 -8.79
C GLN A 722 8.51 -25.13 -9.87
N GLY A 723 8.15 -24.12 -10.67
CA GLY A 723 9.02 -23.58 -11.71
C GLY A 723 10.30 -22.97 -11.16
N GLU A 724 10.23 -22.27 -10.05
CA GLU A 724 11.39 -21.68 -9.38
C GLU A 724 12.37 -22.75 -8.88
N GLN A 725 11.86 -23.83 -8.26
CA GLN A 725 12.69 -24.93 -7.82
C GLN A 725 13.28 -25.77 -8.98
N ILE A 726 12.50 -25.97 -10.07
CA ILE A 726 13.01 -26.65 -11.27
C ILE A 726 14.14 -25.84 -11.90
N ASN A 727 14.01 -24.52 -11.96
CA ASN A 727 15.02 -23.63 -12.54
C ASN A 727 16.25 -23.46 -11.66
N ASN A 728 16.16 -23.69 -10.35
CA ASN A 728 17.28 -23.68 -9.42
C ASN A 728 17.20 -24.85 -8.44
N PRO A 729 17.83 -26.00 -8.76
CA PRO A 729 17.84 -27.18 -7.88
C PRO A 729 18.53 -26.96 -6.53
N ASN A 730 19.32 -25.89 -6.38
CA ASN A 730 19.96 -25.51 -5.12
C ASN A 730 19.06 -24.63 -4.23
N LEU A 731 17.75 -24.60 -4.51
CA LEU A 731 16.78 -23.79 -3.80
C LEU A 731 15.87 -24.70 -2.93
N PRO A 732 16.26 -24.99 -1.67
CA PRO A 732 15.44 -25.81 -0.78
C PRO A 732 14.13 -25.09 -0.45
N GLN A 733 13.03 -25.83 -0.36
CA GLN A 733 11.72 -25.29 -0.06
C GLN A 733 11.64 -24.76 1.38
N VAL A 734 10.87 -23.72 1.55
CA VAL A 734 10.60 -23.14 2.87
C VAL A 734 9.72 -24.07 3.70
N VAL A 735 10.01 -24.16 4.98
CA VAL A 735 9.27 -24.98 5.95
C VAL A 735 7.74 -24.71 5.89
N GLY A 736 6.97 -25.78 5.90
CA GLY A 736 5.51 -25.73 5.81
C GLY A 736 4.93 -25.71 4.39
N TRP A 737 5.77 -25.52 3.35
CA TRP A 737 5.36 -25.53 1.96
C TRP A 737 5.74 -26.83 1.25
N GLU A 738 4.98 -27.21 0.22
CA GLU A 738 5.22 -28.42 -0.55
C GLU A 738 6.58 -28.37 -1.26
N ASP A 739 7.39 -29.42 -1.07
CA ASP A 739 8.65 -29.59 -1.76
C ASP A 739 8.43 -30.41 -3.05
N TYR A 740 8.53 -29.71 -4.17
CA TYR A 740 8.28 -30.32 -5.49
C TYR A 740 9.37 -31.31 -5.94
N TYR A 741 10.54 -31.30 -5.30
CA TYR A 741 11.59 -32.31 -5.53
C TYR A 741 11.37 -33.56 -4.72
N LYS A 742 10.80 -33.44 -3.53
CA LYS A 742 10.51 -34.54 -2.62
C LYS A 742 9.00 -34.74 -2.57
N SER A 743 8.44 -35.31 -3.63
CA SER A 743 7.00 -35.52 -3.78
C SER A 743 6.34 -36.02 -2.50
N GLY A 744 5.36 -35.26 -2.01
CA GLY A 744 4.58 -35.59 -0.80
C GLY A 744 5.24 -35.22 0.52
N SER A 745 6.39 -34.52 0.54
CA SER A 745 6.97 -33.96 1.75
C SER A 745 6.76 -32.44 1.85
N ASN A 746 6.73 -31.92 3.08
CA ASN A 746 6.79 -30.47 3.31
C ASN A 746 8.25 -30.00 3.32
N GLY A 747 8.49 -28.77 2.85
CA GLY A 747 9.78 -28.13 2.97
C GLY A 747 10.24 -28.04 4.42
N THR A 748 11.51 -28.19 4.67
CA THR A 748 12.12 -28.25 6.00
C THR A 748 13.05 -27.07 6.31
N TYR A 749 13.31 -26.20 5.34
CA TYR A 749 14.22 -25.08 5.52
C TYR A 749 13.52 -23.91 6.24
N ASP A 750 13.95 -23.65 7.48
CA ASP A 750 13.58 -22.41 8.19
C ASP A 750 14.58 -21.31 7.78
N PRO A 751 14.14 -20.19 7.20
CA PRO A 751 15.04 -19.10 6.78
C PRO A 751 15.93 -18.52 7.87
N LEU A 752 15.59 -18.74 9.13
CA LEU A 752 16.37 -18.25 10.28
C LEU A 752 17.43 -19.26 10.77
N THR A 753 17.50 -20.45 10.19
CA THR A 753 18.58 -21.41 10.50
C THR A 753 19.85 -21.05 9.73
N ALA A 754 21.02 -21.35 10.33
CA ALA A 754 22.30 -21.00 9.74
C ALA A 754 22.64 -21.84 8.49
N GLU A 755 22.09 -23.04 8.37
CA GLU A 755 22.31 -23.92 7.22
C GLU A 755 21.01 -24.45 6.64
N PRO A 756 20.91 -24.56 5.30
CA PRO A 756 19.79 -25.24 4.67
C PRO A 756 19.76 -26.71 5.14
N ALA A 757 18.64 -27.15 5.67
CA ALA A 757 18.48 -28.59 5.94
C ALA A 757 18.62 -29.36 4.62
N GLY A 758 19.69 -30.12 4.46
CA GLY A 758 19.81 -31.11 3.38
C GLY A 758 20.78 -30.87 2.25
N THR A 759 21.87 -30.14 2.44
CA THR A 759 23.06 -30.33 1.61
C THR A 759 23.90 -31.50 2.14
N THR A 760 23.30 -32.69 2.25
CA THR A 760 24.11 -33.90 2.19
C THR A 760 24.36 -34.15 0.74
N THR A 761 25.57 -33.77 0.31
CA THR A 761 26.22 -34.34 -0.86
C THR A 761 26.24 -35.87 -0.72
N GLU A 762 25.36 -36.56 -1.43
CA GLU A 762 25.59 -37.90 -1.95
C GLU A 762 25.54 -37.89 -3.46
#